data_bf1f7c8e4046a34e20a6033d2e90c70e
#
_entry.id   bf1f7c8e4046a34e20a6033d2e90c70e
#
_cell.length_a   1.000
_cell.length_b   1.000
_cell.length_c   1.000
_cell.angle_alpha   90.00
_cell.angle_beta   90.00
_cell.angle_gamma   90.00
#
_symmetry.space_group_name_H-M   'P 1'
#
loop_
_entity.id
_entity.type
_entity.pdbx_description
1 polymer ?
#
loop_
_entity_poly.entity_id
_entity_poly.type
_entity_poly.pdbx_seq_one_letter_code
_entity_poly.pdbx_strand_id
1 'polypeptide(L)'
;MGKSLVLAEKPSVGRELAKVLNCHQKGNGCFQGPKYIVTWALGHLVTLADPEVYGAKYQTWKIEDLPMLPAKMELVVIRQTAKQFGAIKNLMKMPELDELIIATDAGREGELVARWIIRKAGWHKPIKRLWISSQTERAIKDGFHNLKPGKEYDRLYAAAQCRAEADWLVGLNITRALTCKYNAQLSAGRVQTPTLALVVAREEAIKKFVPKDYWTVQVCVKGFSMQWRDKNGQTRIFDKKRAEAILAKLDGATGEIVEVKKEAKKDLPPPAYDLTELQRDANRRYGFSAKQTSSLMQRLYENHKLVTYPRTDSRYLSEDIVPTLPERLKTIATGPYAATANVILRNRINPGKRLVDNAKVTDHHAIIPTEEPVYLSKLSDDEAKIYDLIVKRFLAVLSAPFEYEQTTVKLRAGDELFTARGKIVRHKGWRAIYGGSGTMEDERDEEEPDQTLPEVRQGERLPIQGKRLIVAKTRPPARFTEATLLSAMEHPGKTIENEHLREVIENASGLGTPATRAEIIDKLFNSFYLERNGKEIHPTSKGIQLIGLVPPELKSAELTAKWEQQLNEISKGKAVTHPFITGIRDYATQLVRMVLGSTQTFRHDNLTRVKCPECGKFLLQVKGKRGEMLVCQDRECGYRQGISRTSNARCPQCHKRMELRGEGEGKTFTCTCGYHEKLSAFTKRRETEKSSGNKREVQRFMQQQKKEEPMLNTALADALAKLKKPGGK
;
A
#
# COMPACT_ATOMS: atom_id res chain seq x y z
N MET A 1 21.36 -33.88 -25.79
CA MET A 1 21.05 -33.27 -24.48
C MET A 1 19.66 -32.69 -24.57
N GLY A 2 18.78 -33.06 -23.62
CA GLY A 2 17.44 -32.49 -23.57
C GLY A 2 17.46 -31.01 -23.16
N LYS A 3 16.32 -30.35 -23.31
CA LYS A 3 16.15 -28.92 -22.92
C LYS A 3 15.65 -28.79 -21.50
N SER A 4 15.93 -27.65 -20.86
CA SER A 4 15.36 -27.28 -19.57
C SER A 4 14.22 -26.30 -19.73
N LEU A 5 13.09 -26.52 -19.03
CA LEU A 5 11.97 -25.59 -18.95
C LEU A 5 12.20 -24.60 -17.80
N VAL A 6 12.24 -23.32 -18.09
CA VAL A 6 12.38 -22.24 -17.10
C VAL A 6 11.03 -21.62 -16.85
N LEU A 7 10.54 -21.66 -15.59
CA LEU A 7 9.25 -21.10 -15.17
C LEU A 7 9.48 -19.82 -14.37
N ALA A 8 9.26 -18.67 -15.00
CA ALA A 8 9.29 -17.37 -14.37
C ALA A 8 7.94 -17.03 -13.72
N GLU A 9 7.91 -16.05 -12.80
CA GLU A 9 6.66 -15.63 -12.15
C GLU A 9 5.80 -14.70 -13.02
N LYS A 10 6.44 -13.92 -13.90
CA LYS A 10 5.77 -12.86 -14.69
C LYS A 10 6.33 -12.80 -16.11
N PRO A 11 5.54 -12.28 -17.08
CA PRO A 11 6.01 -12.13 -18.46
C PRO A 11 7.23 -11.21 -18.61
N SER A 12 7.37 -10.18 -17.76
CA SER A 12 8.55 -9.28 -17.77
C SER A 12 9.82 -10.03 -17.40
N VAL A 13 9.79 -10.78 -16.29
CA VAL A 13 10.92 -11.61 -15.84
C VAL A 13 11.25 -12.68 -16.87
N GLY A 14 10.22 -13.34 -17.43
CA GLY A 14 10.40 -14.31 -18.50
C GLY A 14 11.11 -13.77 -19.72
N ARG A 15 10.85 -12.51 -20.13
CA ARG A 15 11.56 -11.85 -21.23
C ARG A 15 13.03 -11.57 -20.93
N GLU A 16 13.33 -11.09 -19.72
CA GLU A 16 14.73 -10.83 -19.31
C GLU A 16 15.53 -12.14 -19.23
N LEU A 17 14.95 -13.18 -18.62
CA LEU A 17 15.58 -14.51 -18.61
C LEU A 17 15.79 -15.04 -20.03
N ALA A 18 14.79 -14.94 -20.91
CA ALA A 18 14.89 -15.38 -22.28
C ALA A 18 16.01 -14.66 -23.05
N LYS A 19 16.16 -13.35 -22.85
CA LYS A 19 17.22 -12.54 -23.45
C LYS A 19 18.61 -13.05 -23.03
N VAL A 20 18.82 -13.24 -21.73
CA VAL A 20 20.12 -13.68 -21.17
C VAL A 20 20.44 -15.13 -21.56
N LEU A 21 19.41 -15.98 -21.69
CA LEU A 21 19.53 -17.41 -22.02
C LEU A 21 19.50 -17.69 -23.54
N ASN A 22 19.56 -16.65 -24.38
CA ASN A 22 19.50 -16.76 -25.83
C ASN A 22 18.26 -17.48 -26.37
N CYS A 23 17.08 -17.23 -25.75
CA CYS A 23 15.80 -17.77 -26.18
C CYS A 23 15.04 -16.71 -27.01
N HIS A 24 15.25 -16.68 -28.31
CA HIS A 24 14.71 -15.62 -29.18
C HIS A 24 13.45 -16.01 -29.94
N GLN A 25 13.19 -17.32 -30.10
CA GLN A 25 12.03 -17.80 -30.85
C GLN A 25 10.76 -17.71 -29.99
N LYS A 26 9.79 -16.91 -30.42
CA LYS A 26 8.50 -16.78 -29.74
C LYS A 26 7.64 -18.02 -30.00
N GLY A 27 7.12 -18.59 -28.89
CA GLY A 27 6.12 -19.67 -28.91
C GLY A 27 4.82 -19.23 -28.23
N ASN A 28 3.89 -20.16 -28.08
CA ASN A 28 2.63 -19.93 -27.36
C ASN A 28 2.91 -19.89 -25.85
N GLY A 29 2.95 -18.70 -25.26
CA GLY A 29 3.23 -18.48 -23.84
C GLY A 29 4.67 -18.81 -23.42
N CYS A 30 5.63 -18.76 -24.35
CA CYS A 30 7.03 -19.02 -24.08
C CYS A 30 7.98 -18.36 -25.08
N PHE A 31 9.29 -18.38 -24.74
CA PHE A 31 10.40 -18.15 -25.65
C PHE A 31 11.27 -19.40 -25.69
N GLN A 32 11.69 -19.80 -26.88
CA GLN A 32 12.50 -21.02 -27.11
C GLN A 32 13.91 -20.66 -27.56
N GLY A 33 14.85 -21.43 -27.06
CA GLY A 33 16.26 -21.38 -27.41
C GLY A 33 16.85 -22.77 -27.59
N PRO A 34 18.15 -22.87 -27.87
CA PRO A 34 18.82 -24.16 -28.09
C PRO A 34 18.78 -25.07 -26.84
N LYS A 35 19.01 -24.51 -25.66
CA LYS A 35 19.15 -25.22 -24.38
C LYS A 35 17.94 -25.04 -23.47
N TYR A 36 17.24 -23.91 -23.56
CA TYR A 36 16.17 -23.53 -22.63
C TYR A 36 14.87 -23.22 -23.38
N ILE A 37 13.75 -23.48 -22.69
CA ILE A 37 12.42 -22.93 -23.02
C ILE A 37 12.00 -22.10 -21.83
N VAL A 38 11.79 -20.79 -22.01
CA VAL A 38 11.38 -19.88 -20.94
C VAL A 38 9.88 -19.62 -21.05
N THR A 39 9.16 -19.97 -20.01
CA THR A 39 7.73 -19.67 -19.84
C THR A 39 7.50 -18.89 -18.55
N TRP A 40 6.28 -18.43 -18.30
CA TRP A 40 5.98 -17.57 -17.16
C TRP A 40 4.57 -17.79 -16.63
N ALA A 41 4.39 -17.55 -15.34
CA ALA A 41 3.10 -17.38 -14.71
C ALA A 41 2.59 -15.92 -14.87
N LEU A 42 1.43 -15.64 -14.32
CA LEU A 42 0.83 -14.29 -14.25
C LEU A 42 0.53 -13.93 -12.78
N GLY A 43 1.45 -14.27 -11.87
CA GLY A 43 1.18 -14.52 -10.48
C GLY A 43 0.55 -15.89 -10.30
N HIS A 44 -0.42 -16.04 -9.41
CA HIS A 44 -1.11 -17.32 -9.24
C HIS A 44 -1.92 -17.73 -10.49
N LEU A 45 -1.64 -18.92 -11.04
CA LEU A 45 -2.44 -19.60 -12.07
C LEU A 45 -3.33 -20.68 -11.47
N VAL A 46 -2.97 -21.14 -10.28
CA VAL A 46 -3.61 -22.21 -9.52
C VAL A 46 -3.90 -21.68 -8.11
N THR A 47 -5.04 -22.06 -7.57
CA THR A 47 -5.48 -21.70 -6.21
C THR A 47 -6.13 -22.89 -5.51
N LEU A 48 -6.36 -22.76 -4.19
CA LEU A 48 -7.22 -23.72 -3.47
C LEU A 48 -8.64 -23.63 -4.02
N ALA A 49 -9.29 -24.78 -4.08
CA ALA A 49 -10.65 -24.89 -4.60
C ALA A 49 -11.67 -24.15 -3.73
N ASP A 50 -12.71 -23.62 -4.38
CA ASP A 50 -13.86 -23.07 -3.70
C ASP A 50 -14.69 -24.18 -3.03
N PRO A 51 -15.49 -23.87 -2.00
CA PRO A 51 -16.26 -24.83 -1.22
C PRO A 51 -17.11 -25.80 -2.02
N GLU A 52 -17.66 -25.39 -3.14
CA GLU A 52 -18.55 -26.18 -3.99
C GLU A 52 -17.87 -27.43 -4.56
N VAL A 53 -16.55 -27.40 -4.70
CA VAL A 53 -15.75 -28.57 -5.19
C VAL A 53 -15.77 -29.71 -4.18
N TYR A 54 -15.94 -29.41 -2.90
CA TYR A 54 -15.95 -30.40 -1.81
C TYR A 54 -17.34 -30.99 -1.54
N GLY A 55 -18.38 -30.51 -2.21
CA GLY A 55 -19.73 -31.01 -2.12
C GLY A 55 -20.81 -29.98 -2.46
N ALA A 56 -21.86 -30.41 -3.14
CA ALA A 56 -22.97 -29.56 -3.57
C ALA A 56 -23.65 -28.80 -2.40
N LYS A 57 -23.67 -29.38 -1.20
CA LYS A 57 -24.20 -28.74 0.01
C LYS A 57 -23.51 -27.42 0.35
N TYR A 58 -22.27 -27.23 -0.03
CA TYR A 58 -21.50 -26.01 0.24
C TYR A 58 -21.76 -24.88 -0.77
N GLN A 59 -22.61 -25.08 -1.79
CA GLN A 59 -23.05 -24.00 -2.69
C GLN A 59 -23.93 -22.98 -1.96
N THR A 60 -24.77 -23.45 -1.05
CA THR A 60 -25.57 -22.62 -0.14
C THR A 60 -24.84 -22.49 1.20
N TRP A 61 -24.98 -21.33 1.83
CA TRP A 61 -24.35 -21.08 3.12
C TRP A 61 -25.33 -21.38 4.25
N LYS A 62 -25.16 -22.52 4.90
CA LYS A 62 -25.98 -22.96 6.02
C LYS A 62 -25.14 -23.20 7.25
N ILE A 63 -25.76 -23.03 8.43
CA ILE A 63 -25.08 -23.22 9.73
C ILE A 63 -24.75 -24.70 9.95
N GLU A 64 -25.62 -25.58 9.51
CA GLU A 64 -25.50 -27.04 9.67
C GLU A 64 -24.28 -27.63 8.94
N ASP A 65 -23.78 -26.94 7.92
CA ASP A 65 -22.62 -27.34 7.13
C ASP A 65 -21.28 -26.85 7.71
N LEU A 66 -21.30 -26.22 8.90
CA LEU A 66 -20.11 -25.68 9.55
C LEU A 66 -19.69 -26.49 10.79
N PRO A 67 -18.38 -26.66 11.05
CA PRO A 67 -17.26 -26.14 10.27
C PRO A 67 -17.01 -26.95 8.98
N MET A 68 -16.57 -26.26 7.93
CA MET A 68 -16.14 -26.87 6.70
C MET A 68 -14.64 -27.21 6.77
N LEU A 69 -14.31 -28.49 6.88
CA LEU A 69 -12.94 -29.01 7.07
C LEU A 69 -12.67 -30.15 6.07
N PRO A 70 -12.37 -29.84 4.80
CA PRO A 70 -12.07 -30.88 3.80
C PRO A 70 -10.89 -31.76 4.26
N ALA A 71 -10.99 -33.07 4.09
CA ALA A 71 -9.90 -33.98 4.47
C ALA A 71 -8.61 -33.66 3.69
N LYS A 72 -8.76 -33.33 2.41
CA LYS A 72 -7.66 -32.92 1.52
C LYS A 72 -8.03 -31.65 0.78
N MET A 73 -7.07 -30.72 0.70
CA MET A 73 -7.24 -29.48 -0.05
C MET A 73 -6.98 -29.71 -1.54
N GLU A 74 -7.97 -29.38 -2.36
CA GLU A 74 -7.88 -29.50 -3.82
C GLU A 74 -7.39 -28.21 -4.47
N LEU A 75 -6.64 -28.37 -5.56
CA LEU A 75 -6.13 -27.27 -6.37
C LEU A 75 -6.97 -27.10 -7.64
N VAL A 76 -7.31 -25.86 -7.99
CA VAL A 76 -8.04 -25.51 -9.21
C VAL A 76 -7.30 -24.46 -10.01
N VAL A 77 -7.46 -24.50 -11.34
CA VAL A 77 -6.90 -23.48 -12.23
C VAL A 77 -7.79 -22.23 -12.20
N ILE A 78 -7.19 -21.07 -12.02
CA ILE A 78 -7.90 -19.79 -12.04
C ILE A 78 -8.41 -19.53 -13.46
N ARG A 79 -9.73 -19.33 -13.60
CA ARG A 79 -10.40 -19.22 -14.91
C ARG A 79 -9.79 -18.15 -15.82
N GLN A 80 -9.43 -16.99 -15.27
CA GLN A 80 -8.87 -15.85 -16.02
C GLN A 80 -7.47 -16.17 -16.58
N THR A 81 -6.72 -17.07 -15.96
CA THR A 81 -5.34 -17.41 -16.32
C THR A 81 -5.22 -18.81 -16.98
N ALA A 82 -6.35 -19.48 -17.23
CA ALA A 82 -6.41 -20.84 -17.74
C ALA A 82 -5.68 -21.03 -19.08
N LYS A 83 -5.67 -20.00 -19.94
CA LYS A 83 -4.94 -20.01 -21.22
C LYS A 83 -3.43 -20.18 -20.99
N GLN A 84 -2.85 -19.41 -20.10
CA GLN A 84 -1.41 -19.48 -19.79
C GLN A 84 -1.07 -20.77 -19.05
N PHE A 85 -1.91 -21.23 -18.11
CA PHE A 85 -1.74 -22.54 -17.49
C PHE A 85 -1.75 -23.67 -18.54
N GLY A 86 -2.65 -23.63 -19.51
CA GLY A 86 -2.73 -24.58 -20.61
C GLY A 86 -1.45 -24.61 -21.45
N ALA A 87 -0.88 -23.41 -21.76
CA ALA A 87 0.39 -23.31 -22.48
C ALA A 87 1.54 -23.97 -21.70
N ILE A 88 1.67 -23.66 -20.39
CA ILE A 88 2.69 -24.28 -19.52
C ILE A 88 2.51 -25.81 -19.46
N LYS A 89 1.27 -26.28 -19.26
CA LYS A 89 0.97 -27.72 -19.20
C LYS A 89 1.34 -28.45 -20.50
N ASN A 90 1.12 -27.80 -21.64
CA ASN A 90 1.51 -28.39 -22.95
C ASN A 90 3.04 -28.42 -23.10
N LEU A 91 3.75 -27.38 -22.70
CA LEU A 91 5.21 -27.39 -22.67
C LEU A 91 5.74 -28.52 -21.78
N MET A 92 5.20 -28.69 -20.57
CA MET A 92 5.63 -29.73 -19.62
C MET A 92 5.44 -31.15 -20.15
N LYS A 93 4.64 -31.35 -21.20
CA LYS A 93 4.46 -32.64 -21.86
C LYS A 93 5.46 -32.94 -22.97
N MET A 94 6.30 -31.97 -23.34
CA MET A 94 7.28 -32.12 -24.41
C MET A 94 8.34 -33.18 -24.03
N PRO A 95 8.61 -34.15 -24.88
CA PRO A 95 9.54 -35.25 -24.56
C PRO A 95 10.99 -34.79 -24.45
N GLU A 96 11.36 -33.71 -25.16
CA GLU A 96 12.70 -33.15 -25.14
C GLU A 96 13.08 -32.41 -23.85
N LEU A 97 12.15 -32.19 -22.94
CA LEU A 97 12.44 -31.56 -21.65
C LEU A 97 12.93 -32.60 -20.64
N ASP A 98 14.13 -32.38 -20.09
CA ASP A 98 14.74 -33.25 -19.08
C ASP A 98 14.53 -32.76 -17.66
N GLU A 99 14.43 -31.44 -17.47
CA GLU A 99 14.30 -30.81 -16.15
C GLU A 99 13.48 -29.53 -16.21
N LEU A 100 13.01 -29.08 -15.04
CA LEU A 100 12.33 -27.81 -14.83
C LEU A 100 13.14 -26.95 -13.88
N ILE A 101 13.35 -25.67 -14.24
CA ILE A 101 13.99 -24.67 -13.40
C ILE A 101 12.93 -23.70 -12.90
N ILE A 102 12.69 -23.70 -11.59
CA ILE A 102 11.84 -22.71 -10.95
C ILE A 102 12.62 -21.40 -10.90
N ALA A 103 12.10 -20.36 -11.58
CA ALA A 103 12.67 -19.02 -11.65
C ALA A 103 11.63 -17.95 -11.24
N THR A 104 10.72 -18.32 -10.32
CA THR A 104 9.81 -17.41 -9.65
C THR A 104 10.54 -16.63 -8.57
N ASP A 105 9.91 -15.57 -8.02
CA ASP A 105 10.49 -14.71 -7.00
C ASP A 105 11.11 -15.54 -5.85
N ALA A 106 12.22 -15.05 -5.27
CA ALA A 106 13.04 -15.78 -4.30
C ALA A 106 12.43 -15.74 -2.90
N GLY A 107 11.20 -16.24 -2.73
CA GLY A 107 10.46 -16.21 -1.49
C GLY A 107 9.44 -17.32 -1.35
N ARG A 108 8.76 -17.35 -0.20
CA ARG A 108 7.71 -18.34 0.11
C ARG A 108 6.59 -18.34 -0.95
N GLU A 109 6.17 -17.15 -1.38
CA GLU A 109 5.05 -17.00 -2.32
C GLU A 109 5.43 -17.46 -3.73
N GLY A 110 6.64 -17.10 -4.21
CA GLY A 110 7.14 -17.56 -5.50
C GLY A 110 7.28 -19.09 -5.56
N GLU A 111 7.73 -19.70 -4.45
CA GLU A 111 7.80 -21.16 -4.36
C GLU A 111 6.41 -21.81 -4.41
N LEU A 112 5.41 -21.23 -3.72
CA LEU A 112 4.02 -21.69 -3.74
C LEU A 112 3.43 -21.63 -5.15
N VAL A 113 3.58 -20.49 -5.83
CA VAL A 113 3.10 -20.29 -7.22
C VAL A 113 3.65 -21.38 -8.14
N ALA A 114 4.97 -21.59 -8.12
CA ALA A 114 5.62 -22.56 -8.99
C ALA A 114 5.17 -24.00 -8.68
N ARG A 115 5.21 -24.39 -7.40
CA ARG A 115 4.88 -25.77 -6.99
C ARG A 115 3.42 -26.15 -7.23
N TRP A 116 2.49 -25.21 -7.07
CA TRP A 116 1.09 -25.49 -7.40
C TRP A 116 0.87 -25.66 -8.89
N ILE A 117 1.56 -24.88 -9.74
CA ILE A 117 1.54 -25.08 -11.21
C ILE A 117 2.11 -26.45 -11.56
N ILE A 118 3.28 -26.80 -11.05
CA ILE A 118 3.98 -28.05 -11.28
C ILE A 118 3.10 -29.24 -10.89
N ARG A 119 2.53 -29.21 -9.68
CA ARG A 119 1.63 -30.26 -9.15
C ARG A 119 0.37 -30.39 -10.00
N LYS A 120 -0.28 -29.27 -10.37
CA LYS A 120 -1.53 -29.28 -11.15
C LYS A 120 -1.31 -29.70 -12.61
N ALA A 121 -0.13 -29.40 -13.16
CA ALA A 121 0.26 -29.80 -14.52
C ALA A 121 0.69 -31.28 -14.60
N GLY A 122 1.12 -31.90 -13.48
CA GLY A 122 1.57 -33.29 -13.41
C GLY A 122 3.02 -33.51 -13.88
N TRP A 123 3.94 -32.61 -13.48
CA TRP A 123 5.37 -32.76 -13.77
C TRP A 123 6.04 -33.66 -12.74
N HIS A 124 6.85 -34.64 -13.21
CA HIS A 124 7.52 -35.64 -12.37
C HIS A 124 9.04 -35.72 -12.60
N LYS A 125 9.58 -34.97 -13.59
CA LYS A 125 11.02 -34.94 -13.87
C LYS A 125 11.75 -34.04 -12.88
N PRO A 126 13.12 -34.04 -12.85
CA PRO A 126 13.91 -33.25 -11.93
C PRO A 126 13.54 -31.76 -11.92
N ILE A 127 13.67 -31.14 -10.74
CA ILE A 127 13.41 -29.71 -10.51
C ILE A 127 14.67 -29.08 -9.94
N LYS A 128 15.06 -27.95 -10.52
CA LYS A 128 16.10 -27.06 -10.00
C LYS A 128 15.49 -25.71 -9.61
N ARG A 129 16.18 -24.94 -8.80
CA ARG A 129 15.76 -23.61 -8.31
C ARG A 129 16.80 -22.57 -8.64
N LEU A 130 16.38 -21.51 -9.34
CA LEU A 130 17.10 -20.26 -9.48
C LEU A 130 16.73 -19.35 -8.31
N TRP A 131 17.70 -18.95 -7.50
CA TRP A 131 17.47 -18.08 -6.34
C TRP A 131 18.25 -16.79 -6.51
N ILE A 132 17.58 -15.75 -7.00
CA ILE A 132 18.15 -14.41 -7.24
C ILE A 132 17.16 -13.33 -6.78
N SER A 133 17.69 -12.25 -6.22
CA SER A 133 16.90 -11.06 -5.78
C SER A 133 17.09 -9.86 -6.72
N SER A 134 17.86 -10.03 -7.80
CA SER A 134 18.12 -9.02 -8.83
C SER A 134 17.94 -9.63 -10.22
N GLN A 135 17.55 -8.82 -11.20
CA GLN A 135 17.34 -9.24 -12.59
C GLN A 135 18.41 -8.68 -13.54
N THR A 136 19.56 -8.23 -13.02
CA THR A 136 20.67 -7.85 -13.86
C THR A 136 21.20 -9.06 -14.64
N GLU A 137 21.74 -8.82 -15.83
CA GLU A 137 22.32 -9.88 -16.66
C GLU A 137 23.35 -10.72 -15.89
N ARG A 138 24.17 -10.04 -15.08
CA ARG A 138 25.16 -10.68 -14.22
C ARG A 138 24.51 -11.60 -13.18
N ALA A 139 23.51 -11.10 -12.43
CA ALA A 139 22.83 -11.89 -11.41
C ALA A 139 22.14 -13.14 -12.02
N ILE A 140 21.53 -12.98 -13.20
CA ILE A 140 20.92 -14.10 -13.91
C ILE A 140 21.97 -15.14 -14.30
N LYS A 141 23.09 -14.73 -14.92
CA LYS A 141 24.18 -15.65 -15.33
C LYS A 141 24.77 -16.38 -14.12
N ASP A 142 25.11 -15.64 -13.08
CA ASP A 142 25.66 -16.21 -11.84
C ASP A 142 24.68 -17.19 -11.19
N GLY A 143 23.38 -16.84 -11.16
CA GLY A 143 22.32 -17.70 -10.65
C GLY A 143 22.16 -19.01 -11.44
N PHE A 144 22.22 -18.95 -12.76
CA PHE A 144 22.15 -20.16 -13.60
C PHE A 144 23.40 -21.06 -13.49
N HIS A 145 24.55 -20.51 -13.12
CA HIS A 145 25.74 -21.32 -12.77
C HIS A 145 25.59 -21.99 -11.40
N ASN A 146 24.78 -21.42 -10.50
CA ASN A 146 24.61 -21.84 -9.11
C ASN A 146 23.20 -22.39 -8.82
N LEU A 147 22.56 -23.04 -9.79
CA LEU A 147 21.26 -23.65 -9.61
C LEU A 147 21.29 -24.72 -8.51
N LYS A 148 20.30 -24.65 -7.61
CA LYS A 148 20.18 -25.61 -6.50
C LYS A 148 19.11 -26.65 -6.78
N PRO A 149 19.22 -27.86 -6.19
CA PRO A 149 18.19 -28.86 -6.23
C PRO A 149 16.86 -28.32 -5.66
N GLY A 150 15.74 -28.54 -6.35
CA GLY A 150 14.43 -28.07 -5.88
C GLY A 150 14.06 -28.63 -4.49
N LYS A 151 14.56 -29.82 -4.12
CA LYS A 151 14.32 -30.44 -2.81
C LYS A 151 14.80 -29.59 -1.61
N GLU A 152 15.79 -28.75 -1.77
CA GLU A 152 16.26 -27.85 -0.70
C GLU A 152 15.16 -26.86 -0.26
N TYR A 153 14.19 -26.57 -1.12
CA TYR A 153 13.09 -25.63 -0.90
C TYR A 153 11.76 -26.28 -0.52
N ASP A 154 11.74 -27.62 -0.32
CA ASP A 154 10.51 -28.35 0.03
C ASP A 154 9.91 -27.87 1.37
N ARG A 155 10.76 -27.53 2.34
CA ARG A 155 10.32 -27.00 3.64
C ARG A 155 9.73 -25.59 3.51
N LEU A 156 10.31 -24.77 2.65
CA LEU A 156 9.80 -23.43 2.35
C LEU A 156 8.42 -23.52 1.67
N TYR A 157 8.28 -24.42 0.70
CA TYR A 157 6.99 -24.73 0.06
C TYR A 157 5.97 -25.24 1.08
N ALA A 158 6.36 -26.15 1.96
CA ALA A 158 5.46 -26.69 2.98
C ALA A 158 4.93 -25.59 3.92
N ALA A 159 5.78 -24.66 4.35
CA ALA A 159 5.36 -23.52 5.15
C ALA A 159 4.39 -22.61 4.37
N ALA A 160 4.65 -22.33 3.09
CA ALA A 160 3.78 -21.51 2.25
C ALA A 160 2.41 -22.17 2.03
N GLN A 161 2.39 -23.48 1.78
CA GLN A 161 1.15 -24.26 1.65
C GLN A 161 0.35 -24.26 2.95
N CYS A 162 0.99 -24.50 4.09
CA CYS A 162 0.34 -24.44 5.40
C CYS A 162 -0.30 -23.08 5.67
N ARG A 163 0.37 -21.98 5.31
CA ARG A 163 -0.18 -20.63 5.42
C ARG A 163 -1.44 -20.45 4.56
N ALA A 164 -1.38 -20.84 3.30
CA ALA A 164 -2.51 -20.73 2.39
C ALA A 164 -3.72 -21.56 2.86
N GLU A 165 -3.50 -22.80 3.32
CA GLU A 165 -4.54 -23.66 3.85
C GLU A 165 -5.14 -23.09 5.16
N ALA A 166 -4.32 -22.57 6.06
CA ALA A 166 -4.76 -21.95 7.31
C ALA A 166 -5.62 -20.70 7.06
N ASP A 167 -5.18 -19.82 6.17
CA ASP A 167 -5.94 -18.62 5.79
C ASP A 167 -7.28 -18.98 5.14
N TRP A 168 -7.32 -20.04 4.32
CA TRP A 168 -8.55 -20.56 3.72
C TRP A 168 -9.50 -21.15 4.78
N LEU A 169 -9.02 -22.07 5.64
CA LEU A 169 -9.81 -22.74 6.66
C LEU A 169 -10.43 -21.75 7.65
N VAL A 170 -9.61 -20.84 8.20
CA VAL A 170 -10.08 -19.88 9.20
C VAL A 170 -10.95 -18.80 8.56
N GLY A 171 -10.48 -18.21 7.46
CA GLY A 171 -11.19 -17.11 6.78
C GLY A 171 -12.56 -17.52 6.26
N LEU A 172 -12.68 -18.72 5.69
CA LEU A 172 -13.95 -19.23 5.18
C LEU A 172 -14.94 -19.52 6.32
N ASN A 173 -14.52 -20.33 7.29
CA ASN A 173 -15.39 -20.79 8.37
C ASN A 173 -15.92 -19.63 9.22
N ILE A 174 -15.06 -18.69 9.63
CA ILE A 174 -15.49 -17.54 10.41
C ILE A 174 -16.42 -16.61 9.60
N THR A 175 -16.13 -16.38 8.31
CA THR A 175 -16.96 -15.56 7.43
C THR A 175 -18.35 -16.17 7.24
N ARG A 176 -18.44 -17.48 6.98
CA ARG A 176 -19.73 -18.17 6.84
C ARG A 176 -20.49 -18.19 8.15
N ALA A 177 -19.86 -18.50 9.28
CA ALA A 177 -20.49 -18.52 10.59
C ALA A 177 -21.12 -17.17 10.95
N LEU A 178 -20.34 -16.07 10.82
CA LEU A 178 -20.85 -14.71 11.05
C LEU A 178 -21.99 -14.35 10.10
N THR A 179 -21.82 -14.65 8.81
CA THR A 179 -22.80 -14.30 7.79
C THR A 179 -24.14 -15.03 7.97
N CYS A 180 -24.08 -16.33 8.28
CA CYS A 180 -25.29 -17.13 8.48
C CYS A 180 -26.00 -16.77 9.79
N LYS A 181 -25.25 -16.69 10.91
CA LYS A 181 -25.82 -16.39 12.22
C LYS A 181 -26.51 -15.04 12.28
N TYR A 182 -25.84 -14.00 11.76
CA TYR A 182 -26.34 -12.61 11.85
C TYR A 182 -27.13 -12.17 10.63
N ASN A 183 -27.35 -13.06 9.68
CA ASN A 183 -28.05 -12.78 8.42
C ASN A 183 -27.56 -11.48 7.73
N ALA A 184 -26.25 -11.25 7.77
CA ALA A 184 -25.57 -10.06 7.27
C ALA A 184 -24.28 -10.44 6.56
N GLN A 185 -23.94 -9.75 5.47
CA GLN A 185 -22.68 -10.00 4.77
C GLN A 185 -21.50 -9.52 5.63
N LEU A 186 -21.00 -10.40 6.48
CA LEU A 186 -19.88 -10.17 7.40
C LEU A 186 -18.72 -11.06 7.01
N SER A 187 -17.54 -10.46 6.86
CA SER A 187 -16.30 -11.20 6.56
C SER A 187 -15.25 -10.89 7.60
N ALA A 188 -14.53 -11.91 8.05
CA ALA A 188 -13.43 -11.81 8.98
C ALA A 188 -12.25 -12.66 8.52
N GLY A 189 -11.05 -12.37 9.05
CA GLY A 189 -9.84 -13.09 8.72
C GLY A 189 -8.63 -12.57 9.49
N ARG A 190 -7.56 -13.36 9.51
CA ARG A 190 -6.35 -13.17 10.32
C ARG A 190 -5.67 -11.80 10.20
N VAL A 191 -5.73 -11.15 9.04
CA VAL A 191 -5.12 -9.82 8.81
C VAL A 191 -6.18 -8.73 8.72
N GLN A 192 -7.28 -8.98 8.03
CA GLN A 192 -8.36 -8.02 7.83
C GLN A 192 -8.98 -7.58 9.17
N THR A 193 -9.24 -8.52 10.07
CA THR A 193 -9.91 -8.23 11.35
C THR A 193 -9.05 -7.43 12.32
N PRO A 194 -7.78 -7.78 12.59
CA PRO A 194 -6.93 -6.93 13.43
C PRO A 194 -6.68 -5.55 12.82
N THR A 195 -6.58 -5.42 11.49
CA THR A 195 -6.47 -4.11 10.85
C THR A 195 -7.71 -3.23 11.13
N LEU A 196 -8.92 -3.80 11.03
CA LEU A 196 -10.14 -3.09 11.40
C LEU A 196 -10.18 -2.77 12.89
N ALA A 197 -9.73 -3.70 13.75
CA ALA A 197 -9.69 -3.52 15.20
C ALA A 197 -8.81 -2.33 15.62
N LEU A 198 -7.68 -2.08 14.94
CA LEU A 198 -6.84 -0.90 15.17
C LEU A 198 -7.63 0.39 14.98
N VAL A 199 -8.44 0.47 13.91
CA VAL A 199 -9.23 1.68 13.61
C VAL A 199 -10.36 1.85 14.62
N VAL A 200 -11.06 0.76 14.98
CA VAL A 200 -12.13 0.79 15.99
C VAL A 200 -11.59 1.20 17.37
N ALA A 201 -10.48 0.61 17.81
CA ALA A 201 -9.84 0.96 19.06
C ALA A 201 -9.39 2.43 19.12
N ARG A 202 -8.90 2.98 17.99
CA ARG A 202 -8.55 4.40 17.87
C ARG A 202 -9.78 5.29 18.05
N GLU A 203 -10.88 4.96 17.41
CA GLU A 203 -12.13 5.72 17.53
C GLU A 203 -12.72 5.64 18.95
N GLU A 204 -12.62 4.48 19.62
CA GLU A 204 -12.98 4.35 21.02
C GLU A 204 -12.10 5.20 21.94
N ALA A 205 -10.79 5.22 21.71
CA ALA A 205 -9.85 6.04 22.45
C ALA A 205 -10.17 7.54 22.30
N ILE A 206 -10.56 7.97 21.09
CA ILE A 206 -11.00 9.35 20.83
C ILE A 206 -12.30 9.67 21.59
N LYS A 207 -13.29 8.78 21.51
CA LYS A 207 -14.60 8.97 22.19
C LYS A 207 -14.47 9.00 23.71
N LYS A 208 -13.58 8.22 24.29
CA LYS A 208 -13.33 8.15 25.74
C LYS A 208 -12.39 9.23 26.23
N PHE A 209 -11.76 9.99 25.31
CA PHE A 209 -10.77 10.98 25.68
C PHE A 209 -11.40 12.19 26.36
N VAL A 210 -10.86 12.54 27.54
CA VAL A 210 -11.26 13.75 28.29
C VAL A 210 -10.11 14.75 28.20
N PRO A 211 -10.30 15.90 27.54
CA PRO A 211 -9.29 16.93 27.48
C PRO A 211 -8.93 17.46 28.87
N LYS A 212 -7.64 17.63 29.15
CA LYS A 212 -7.12 18.25 30.36
C LYS A 212 -6.43 19.55 29.99
N ASP A 213 -6.70 20.62 30.77
CA ASP A 213 -5.98 21.86 30.62
C ASP A 213 -4.52 21.68 31.09
N TYR A 214 -3.61 22.32 30.38
CA TYR A 214 -2.22 22.45 30.82
C TYR A 214 -1.69 23.83 30.46
N TRP A 215 -0.67 24.21 31.17
CA TRP A 215 -0.01 25.51 31.04
C TRP A 215 1.43 25.31 30.62
N THR A 216 1.94 26.24 29.82
CA THR A 216 3.36 26.32 29.50
C THR A 216 3.83 27.75 29.76
N VAL A 217 5.02 27.92 30.34
CA VAL A 217 5.60 29.21 30.64
C VAL A 217 6.71 29.50 29.65
N GLN A 218 6.65 30.67 29.03
CA GLN A 218 7.69 31.18 28.14
C GLN A 218 8.22 32.51 28.65
N VAL A 219 9.52 32.70 28.47
CA VAL A 219 10.18 34.01 28.72
C VAL A 219 10.85 34.49 27.46
N CYS A 220 10.94 35.81 27.32
CA CYS A 220 11.71 36.46 26.28
C CYS A 220 12.92 37.16 26.92
N VAL A 221 14.09 36.84 26.43
CA VAL A 221 15.36 37.47 26.83
C VAL A 221 16.16 37.82 25.59
N LYS A 222 16.79 39.00 25.56
CA LYS A 222 17.64 39.43 24.42
C LYS A 222 17.00 39.20 23.03
N GLY A 223 15.65 39.30 22.94
CA GLY A 223 14.90 39.16 21.69
C GLY A 223 14.57 37.75 21.26
N PHE A 224 14.90 36.69 22.02
CA PHE A 224 14.52 35.33 21.72
C PHE A 224 13.69 34.69 22.84
N SER A 225 12.88 33.70 22.46
CA SER A 225 11.96 33.00 23.39
C SER A 225 12.59 31.76 23.99
N MET A 226 12.35 31.52 25.27
CA MET A 226 12.78 30.32 26.00
C MET A 226 11.60 29.68 26.68
N GLN A 227 11.54 28.33 26.59
CA GLN A 227 10.47 27.49 27.14
C GLN A 227 10.89 26.96 28.51
N TRP A 228 10.01 27.08 29.52
CA TRP A 228 10.18 26.44 30.82
C TRP A 228 10.23 24.90 30.69
N ARG A 229 11.10 24.29 31.49
CA ARG A 229 11.19 22.83 31.62
C ARG A 229 11.37 22.42 33.07
N ASP A 230 10.72 21.34 33.44
CA ASP A 230 10.96 20.71 34.75
C ASP A 230 12.28 19.89 34.75
N LYS A 231 12.58 19.25 35.91
CA LYS A 231 13.78 18.42 36.08
C LYS A 231 13.82 17.20 35.14
N ASN A 232 12.65 16.75 34.64
CA ASN A 232 12.50 15.65 33.72
C ASN A 232 12.42 16.11 32.24
N GLY A 233 12.59 17.42 31.99
CA GLY A 233 12.49 18.00 30.66
C GLY A 233 11.07 18.23 30.16
N GLN A 234 10.03 18.05 31.01
CA GLN A 234 8.63 18.28 30.65
C GLN A 234 8.34 19.79 30.57
N THR A 235 7.56 20.18 29.57
CA THR A 235 7.16 21.58 29.33
C THR A 235 5.73 21.86 29.79
N ARG A 236 4.91 20.80 30.04
CA ARG A 236 3.50 20.91 30.38
C ARG A 236 3.29 20.90 31.88
N ILE A 237 2.58 21.88 32.40
CA ILE A 237 2.20 22.03 33.82
C ILE A 237 0.70 21.80 33.89
N PHE A 238 0.26 20.80 34.66
CA PHE A 238 -1.17 20.48 34.82
C PHE A 238 -1.82 21.16 36.04
N ASP A 239 -1.07 21.89 36.83
CA ASP A 239 -1.54 22.68 37.95
C ASP A 239 -1.43 24.17 37.63
N LYS A 240 -2.58 24.85 37.56
CA LYS A 240 -2.66 26.29 37.27
C LYS A 240 -1.91 27.13 38.32
N LYS A 241 -2.09 26.85 39.60
CA LYS A 241 -1.45 27.58 40.71
C LYS A 241 0.07 27.51 40.63
N ARG A 242 0.59 26.31 40.26
CA ARG A 242 2.03 26.12 40.05
C ARG A 242 2.54 26.94 38.84
N ALA A 243 1.78 26.97 37.78
CA ALA A 243 2.16 27.74 36.58
C ALA A 243 2.15 29.24 36.86
N GLU A 244 1.14 29.76 37.58
CA GLU A 244 1.05 31.15 38.01
C GLU A 244 2.16 31.52 39.02
N ALA A 245 2.50 30.62 39.94
CA ALA A 245 3.61 30.81 40.89
C ALA A 245 4.97 30.91 40.18
N ILE A 246 5.21 30.07 39.14
CA ILE A 246 6.41 30.19 38.31
C ILE A 246 6.43 31.53 37.62
N LEU A 247 5.30 31.95 37.03
CA LEU A 247 5.21 33.22 36.31
C LEU A 247 5.48 34.43 37.25
N ALA A 248 4.94 34.39 38.48
CA ALA A 248 5.12 35.44 39.48
C ALA A 248 6.58 35.58 39.92
N LYS A 249 7.34 34.52 40.05
CA LYS A 249 8.77 34.53 40.36
C LYS A 249 9.62 35.26 39.32
N LEU A 250 9.07 35.49 38.12
CA LEU A 250 9.78 36.11 37.00
C LEU A 250 9.56 37.61 36.90
N ASP A 251 8.78 38.21 37.82
CA ASP A 251 8.55 39.66 37.86
C ASP A 251 9.82 40.39 38.26
N GLY A 252 10.35 41.22 37.36
CA GLY A 252 11.59 41.95 37.58
C GLY A 252 12.84 41.06 37.70
N ALA A 253 12.72 39.78 37.42
CA ALA A 253 13.82 38.84 37.58
C ALA A 253 14.86 38.97 36.47
N THR A 254 16.11 38.74 36.84
CA THR A 254 17.24 38.56 35.94
C THR A 254 17.57 37.06 35.88
N GLY A 255 17.64 36.50 34.70
CA GLY A 255 18.05 35.14 34.50
C GLY A 255 19.53 35.03 34.19
N GLU A 256 20.16 33.96 34.63
CA GLU A 256 21.56 33.63 34.34
C GLU A 256 21.64 32.50 33.33
N ILE A 257 22.44 32.65 32.29
CA ILE A 257 22.73 31.57 31.34
C ILE A 257 23.63 30.56 32.01
N VAL A 258 23.04 29.38 32.35
CA VAL A 258 23.75 28.30 33.03
C VAL A 258 24.48 27.36 32.08
N GLU A 259 24.02 27.26 30.83
CA GLU A 259 24.63 26.40 29.81
C GLU A 259 24.40 26.96 28.39
N VAL A 260 25.48 26.96 27.62
CA VAL A 260 25.43 27.15 26.16
C VAL A 260 26.12 26.01 25.51
N LYS A 261 25.37 25.13 24.84
CA LYS A 261 25.88 23.92 24.18
C LYS A 261 25.71 24.06 22.66
N LYS A 262 26.81 24.04 21.94
CA LYS A 262 26.84 24.00 20.46
C LYS A 262 27.23 22.62 19.99
N GLU A 263 26.43 22.02 19.15
CA GLU A 263 26.62 20.67 18.62
C GLU A 263 26.49 20.66 17.10
N ALA A 264 27.52 20.18 16.41
CA ALA A 264 27.40 19.88 14.99
C ALA A 264 26.59 18.60 14.82
N LYS A 265 25.49 18.67 14.09
CA LYS A 265 24.60 17.54 13.81
C LYS A 265 24.51 17.26 12.33
N LYS A 266 24.32 15.98 12.01
CA LYS A 266 24.17 15.49 10.65
C LYS A 266 22.91 14.65 10.56
N ASP A 267 21.97 15.05 9.68
CA ASP A 267 20.84 14.22 9.32
C ASP A 267 21.18 13.46 8.04
N LEU A 268 21.15 12.16 8.15
CA LEU A 268 21.36 11.29 7.01
C LEU A 268 20.11 11.27 6.12
N PRO A 269 20.23 11.07 4.80
CA PRO A 269 19.07 10.94 3.93
C PRO A 269 18.20 9.75 4.36
N PRO A 270 16.88 9.81 4.15
CA PRO A 270 16.00 8.67 4.41
C PRO A 270 16.42 7.48 3.53
N PRO A 271 16.21 6.23 3.95
CA PRO A 271 16.48 5.04 3.12
C PRO A 271 15.74 5.08 1.78
N ALA A 272 16.16 4.27 0.82
CA ALA A 272 15.44 4.09 -0.43
C ALA A 272 14.01 3.60 -0.17
N TYR A 273 13.14 3.71 -1.17
CA TYR A 273 11.75 3.28 -1.01
C TYR A 273 11.59 1.76 -1.06
N ASP A 274 10.87 1.22 -0.08
CA ASP A 274 10.01 0.07 -0.24
C ASP A 274 8.61 0.50 -0.71
N LEU A 275 7.71 -0.44 -0.99
CA LEU A 275 6.36 -0.12 -1.44
C LEU A 275 5.55 0.61 -0.35
N THR A 276 5.67 0.19 0.91
CA THR A 276 4.88 0.76 2.02
C THR A 276 5.25 2.21 2.28
N GLU A 277 6.56 2.54 2.29
CA GLU A 277 7.00 3.92 2.49
C GLU A 277 6.58 4.82 1.33
N LEU A 278 6.68 4.32 0.09
CA LEU A 278 6.20 5.07 -1.08
C LEU A 278 4.70 5.33 -1.01
N GLN A 279 3.90 4.34 -0.58
CA GLN A 279 2.45 4.53 -0.37
C GLN A 279 2.15 5.57 0.71
N ARG A 280 2.92 5.56 1.81
CA ARG A 280 2.82 6.57 2.87
C ARG A 280 3.10 7.98 2.35
N ASP A 281 4.18 8.14 1.62
CA ASP A 281 4.59 9.43 1.07
C ASP A 281 3.61 9.94 0.01
N ALA A 282 3.11 9.07 -0.85
CA ALA A 282 2.08 9.41 -1.83
C ALA A 282 0.75 9.82 -1.17
N ASN A 283 0.36 9.14 -0.07
CA ASN A 283 -0.83 9.50 0.69
C ASN A 283 -0.69 10.85 1.39
N ARG A 284 0.43 11.10 2.07
CA ARG A 284 0.70 12.36 2.77
C ARG A 284 0.70 13.55 1.81
N ARG A 285 1.43 13.46 0.69
CA ARG A 285 1.61 14.57 -0.26
C ARG A 285 0.41 14.79 -1.17
N TYR A 286 -0.11 13.71 -1.74
CA TYR A 286 -1.11 13.80 -2.80
C TYR A 286 -2.49 13.27 -2.40
N GLY A 287 -2.63 12.69 -1.21
CA GLY A 287 -3.87 12.04 -0.79
C GLY A 287 -4.18 10.75 -1.56
N PHE A 288 -3.20 10.16 -2.26
CA PHE A 288 -3.40 8.92 -2.98
C PHE A 288 -3.64 7.77 -2.02
N SER A 289 -4.60 6.90 -2.37
CA SER A 289 -4.77 5.66 -1.61
C SER A 289 -3.61 4.69 -1.87
N ALA A 290 -3.37 3.78 -0.93
CA ALA A 290 -2.37 2.73 -1.10
C ALA A 290 -2.64 1.90 -2.37
N LYS A 291 -3.91 1.63 -2.68
CA LYS A 291 -4.33 0.92 -3.90
C LYS A 291 -4.04 1.72 -5.18
N GLN A 292 -4.32 3.03 -5.17
CA GLN A 292 -4.02 3.91 -6.29
C GLN A 292 -2.51 3.97 -6.53
N THR A 293 -1.71 4.15 -5.48
CA THR A 293 -0.24 4.16 -5.55
C THR A 293 0.29 2.85 -6.13
N SER A 294 -0.19 1.69 -5.64
CA SER A 294 0.20 0.39 -6.20
C SER A 294 -0.14 0.24 -7.68
N SER A 295 -1.30 0.75 -8.11
CA SER A 295 -1.71 0.69 -9.52
C SER A 295 -0.85 1.58 -10.41
N LEU A 296 -0.48 2.77 -9.94
CA LEU A 296 0.44 3.69 -10.63
C LEU A 296 1.83 3.07 -10.75
N MET A 297 2.33 2.49 -9.65
CA MET A 297 3.61 1.78 -9.63
C MET A 297 3.66 0.62 -10.62
N GLN A 298 2.59 -0.17 -10.68
CA GLN A 298 2.51 -1.30 -11.63
C GLN A 298 2.60 -0.81 -13.07
N ARG A 299 1.99 0.33 -13.42
CA ARG A 299 2.09 0.92 -14.76
C ARG A 299 3.49 1.47 -15.04
N LEU A 300 4.11 2.17 -14.09
CA LEU A 300 5.49 2.65 -14.23
C LEU A 300 6.47 1.50 -14.45
N TYR A 301 6.25 0.35 -13.79
CA TYR A 301 7.07 -0.84 -13.93
C TYR A 301 6.80 -1.62 -15.23
N GLU A 302 5.53 -1.94 -15.54
CA GLU A 302 5.19 -2.85 -16.65
C GLU A 302 5.14 -2.13 -18.01
N ASN A 303 4.49 -0.96 -18.06
CA ASN A 303 4.24 -0.26 -19.31
C ASN A 303 5.41 0.65 -19.67
N HIS A 304 5.89 1.44 -18.71
CA HIS A 304 6.94 2.42 -18.92
C HIS A 304 8.35 1.87 -18.64
N LYS A 305 8.48 0.82 -17.84
CA LYS A 305 9.74 0.20 -17.39
C LYS A 305 10.70 1.16 -16.69
N LEU A 306 10.20 2.25 -16.12
CA LEU A 306 10.99 3.34 -15.54
C LEU A 306 11.43 3.09 -14.11
N VAL A 307 10.91 2.07 -13.45
CA VAL A 307 11.19 1.74 -12.04
C VAL A 307 11.44 0.26 -11.88
N THR A 308 12.22 -0.11 -10.85
CA THR A 308 12.45 -1.50 -10.46
C THR A 308 11.18 -2.15 -9.91
N TYR A 309 11.21 -3.43 -9.60
CA TYR A 309 10.04 -4.19 -9.16
C TYR A 309 9.35 -3.52 -7.96
N PRO A 310 8.04 -3.22 -8.04
CA PRO A 310 7.38 -2.35 -7.06
C PRO A 310 6.98 -3.04 -5.76
N ARG A 311 6.85 -4.37 -5.71
CA ARG A 311 6.34 -5.09 -4.53
C ARG A 311 7.47 -5.62 -3.67
N THR A 312 8.23 -4.73 -3.10
CA THR A 312 9.37 -5.04 -2.22
C THR A 312 9.16 -4.44 -0.83
N ASP A 313 9.68 -5.12 0.18
CA ASP A 313 9.83 -4.64 1.55
C ASP A 313 11.29 -4.20 1.86
N SER A 314 12.20 -4.42 0.93
CA SER A 314 13.58 -4.00 1.09
C SER A 314 13.78 -2.53 0.76
N ARG A 315 14.60 -1.86 1.57
CA ARG A 315 15.08 -0.48 1.38
C ARG A 315 16.54 -0.45 0.97
N TYR A 316 17.11 -1.62 0.64
CA TYR A 316 18.51 -1.81 0.31
C TYR A 316 18.68 -2.26 -1.13
N LEU A 317 19.84 -1.98 -1.68
CA LEU A 317 20.28 -2.47 -2.98
C LEU A 317 21.25 -3.64 -2.78
N SER A 318 21.27 -4.55 -3.74
CA SER A 318 22.31 -5.57 -3.84
C SER A 318 23.58 -5.00 -4.50
N GLU A 319 24.72 -5.61 -4.23
CA GLU A 319 26.02 -5.15 -4.74
C GLU A 319 26.12 -5.12 -6.26
N ASP A 320 25.41 -6.02 -6.96
CA ASP A 320 25.37 -6.09 -8.43
C ASP A 320 24.68 -4.87 -9.08
N ILE A 321 23.88 -4.12 -8.31
CA ILE A 321 23.23 -2.87 -8.76
C ILE A 321 24.24 -1.69 -8.75
N VAL A 322 25.24 -1.70 -7.88
CA VAL A 322 26.16 -0.57 -7.73
C VAL A 322 26.83 -0.13 -9.03
N PRO A 323 27.34 -1.03 -9.89
CA PRO A 323 27.93 -0.65 -11.18
C PRO A 323 26.95 0.02 -12.14
N THR A 324 25.63 -0.16 -11.96
CA THR A 324 24.58 0.41 -12.83
C THR A 324 24.16 1.82 -12.40
N LEU A 325 24.50 2.26 -11.18
CA LEU A 325 24.09 3.56 -10.64
C LEU A 325 24.47 4.76 -11.52
N PRO A 326 25.69 4.82 -12.12
CA PRO A 326 26.05 5.93 -13.00
C PRO A 326 25.12 6.05 -14.22
N GLU A 327 24.74 4.93 -14.84
CA GLU A 327 23.86 4.93 -16.01
C GLU A 327 22.44 5.35 -15.63
N ARG A 328 21.92 4.86 -14.53
CA ARG A 328 20.63 5.29 -13.97
C ARG A 328 20.60 6.80 -13.69
N LEU A 329 21.67 7.34 -13.11
CA LEU A 329 21.79 8.78 -12.86
C LEU A 329 21.83 9.60 -14.15
N LYS A 330 22.54 9.15 -15.19
CA LYS A 330 22.56 9.81 -16.51
C LYS A 330 21.17 9.84 -17.14
N THR A 331 20.45 8.72 -17.06
CA THR A 331 19.12 8.57 -17.64
C THR A 331 18.11 9.52 -17.00
N ILE A 332 18.17 9.72 -15.68
CA ILE A 332 17.29 10.66 -14.98
C ILE A 332 17.79 12.11 -14.97
N ALA A 333 18.99 12.39 -15.50
CA ALA A 333 19.58 13.74 -15.56
C ALA A 333 18.86 14.64 -16.58
N THR A 334 17.54 14.73 -16.51
CA THR A 334 16.69 15.52 -17.41
C THR A 334 15.76 16.42 -16.60
N GLY A 335 15.31 17.54 -17.21
CA GLY A 335 14.37 18.45 -16.57
C GLY A 335 14.80 18.88 -15.15
N PRO A 336 13.91 18.79 -14.17
CA PRO A 336 14.17 19.31 -12.81
C PRO A 336 15.25 18.50 -12.04
N TYR A 337 15.61 17.33 -12.51
CA TYR A 337 16.56 16.44 -11.83
C TYR A 337 18.00 16.63 -12.30
N ALA A 338 18.21 17.25 -13.47
CA ALA A 338 19.49 17.36 -14.14
C ALA A 338 20.60 17.94 -13.28
N ALA A 339 20.31 19.06 -12.59
CA ALA A 339 21.32 19.73 -11.77
C ALA A 339 21.88 18.81 -10.67
N THR A 340 20.97 18.16 -9.91
CA THR A 340 21.37 17.29 -8.80
C THR A 340 22.02 15.99 -9.28
N ALA A 341 21.48 15.35 -10.31
CA ALA A 341 22.06 14.13 -10.87
C ALA A 341 23.50 14.37 -11.39
N ASN A 342 23.71 15.48 -12.09
CA ASN A 342 25.05 15.85 -12.58
C ASN A 342 26.05 16.17 -11.45
N VAL A 343 25.60 16.76 -10.34
CA VAL A 343 26.46 16.97 -9.16
C VAL A 343 26.89 15.62 -8.58
N ILE A 344 25.94 14.65 -8.43
CA ILE A 344 26.26 13.32 -7.93
C ILE A 344 27.21 12.57 -8.89
N LEU A 345 26.99 12.67 -10.21
CA LEU A 345 27.83 12.03 -11.22
C LEU A 345 29.27 12.54 -11.25
N ARG A 346 29.49 13.83 -10.93
CA ARG A 346 30.84 14.43 -10.86
C ARG A 346 31.64 13.93 -9.63
N ASN A 347 30.92 13.50 -8.59
CA ASN A 347 31.51 12.98 -7.38
C ASN A 347 31.64 11.45 -7.47
N ARG A 348 32.58 10.86 -6.71
CA ARG A 348 32.66 9.40 -6.61
C ARG A 348 31.42 8.86 -5.93
N ILE A 349 30.63 8.06 -6.65
CA ILE A 349 29.44 7.40 -6.09
C ILE A 349 29.90 6.31 -5.13
N ASN A 350 29.69 6.53 -3.84
CA ASN A 350 29.96 5.54 -2.79
C ASN A 350 28.72 5.37 -1.91
N PRO A 351 27.81 4.43 -2.26
CA PRO A 351 26.51 4.31 -1.61
C PRO A 351 26.58 3.82 -0.15
N GLY A 352 27.70 3.26 0.30
CA GLY A 352 27.90 2.76 1.66
C GLY A 352 26.92 1.64 2.08
N LYS A 353 27.17 1.03 3.23
CA LYS A 353 26.34 -0.07 3.80
C LYS A 353 24.91 0.35 4.15
N ARG A 354 24.63 1.64 4.19
CA ARG A 354 23.27 2.15 4.47
C ARG A 354 22.32 1.98 3.29
N LEU A 355 22.84 1.94 2.07
CA LEU A 355 22.07 1.74 0.85
C LEU A 355 22.31 0.36 0.24
N VAL A 356 23.52 -0.20 0.39
CA VAL A 356 23.91 -1.47 -0.23
C VAL A 356 24.23 -2.49 0.86
N ASP A 357 23.39 -3.51 0.97
CA ASP A 357 23.54 -4.58 1.95
C ASP A 357 22.80 -5.84 1.44
N ASN A 358 23.54 -6.79 0.89
CA ASN A 358 22.96 -8.03 0.34
C ASN A 358 22.15 -8.83 1.39
N ALA A 359 22.53 -8.76 2.68
CA ALA A 359 21.84 -9.50 3.74
C ALA A 359 20.47 -8.93 4.07
N LYS A 360 20.20 -7.69 3.69
CA LYS A 360 18.93 -6.98 3.92
C LYS A 360 18.07 -6.84 2.66
N VAL A 361 18.53 -7.36 1.54
CA VAL A 361 17.72 -7.53 0.34
C VAL A 361 16.95 -8.84 0.50
N THR A 362 15.63 -8.74 0.45
CA THR A 362 14.72 -9.88 0.52
C THR A 362 14.51 -10.51 -0.86
N ASP A 363 13.29 -10.73 -1.29
CA ASP A 363 12.96 -11.24 -2.62
C ASP A 363 13.38 -10.26 -3.74
N HIS A 364 13.37 -8.96 -3.45
CA HIS A 364 13.74 -7.87 -4.35
C HIS A 364 14.44 -6.74 -3.59
N HIS A 365 15.31 -6.01 -4.29
CA HIS A 365 15.92 -4.80 -3.77
C HIS A 365 14.95 -3.60 -3.75
N ALA A 366 15.35 -2.46 -3.19
CA ALA A 366 14.58 -1.23 -3.10
C ALA A 366 14.08 -0.72 -4.46
N ILE A 367 13.02 0.11 -4.42
CA ILE A 367 12.45 0.78 -5.59
C ILE A 367 13.35 1.96 -5.99
N ILE A 368 13.93 1.88 -7.18
CA ILE A 368 14.76 2.92 -7.79
C ILE A 368 14.43 3.08 -9.28
N PRO A 369 14.83 4.19 -9.93
CA PRO A 369 14.74 4.31 -11.38
C PRO A 369 15.57 3.24 -12.11
N THR A 370 15.15 2.88 -13.32
CA THR A 370 15.89 2.00 -14.22
C THR A 370 16.83 2.78 -15.15
N GLU A 371 17.48 2.10 -16.06
CA GLU A 371 18.31 2.66 -17.13
C GLU A 371 17.50 3.05 -18.37
N GLU A 372 16.17 2.87 -18.37
CA GLU A 372 15.31 3.20 -19.51
C GLU A 372 15.17 4.72 -19.70
N PRO A 373 15.21 5.23 -20.95
CA PRO A 373 15.05 6.65 -21.22
C PRO A 373 13.72 7.21 -20.75
N VAL A 374 13.77 8.34 -20.06
CA VAL A 374 12.60 8.98 -19.46
C VAL A 374 12.00 10.05 -20.38
N TYR A 375 10.75 9.87 -20.75
CA TYR A 375 9.94 10.87 -21.47
C TYR A 375 8.79 11.32 -20.55
N LEU A 376 9.03 12.34 -19.73
CA LEU A 376 8.05 12.83 -18.72
C LEU A 376 6.69 13.19 -19.36
N SER A 377 6.68 13.68 -20.59
CA SER A 377 5.44 14.02 -21.32
C SER A 377 4.55 12.81 -21.67
N LYS A 378 5.06 11.58 -21.57
CA LYS A 378 4.29 10.35 -21.81
C LYS A 378 3.63 9.82 -20.54
N LEU A 379 3.97 10.37 -19.38
CA LEU A 379 3.37 9.99 -18.09
C LEU A 379 2.10 10.80 -17.86
N SER A 380 1.08 10.18 -17.28
CA SER A 380 -0.04 10.92 -16.71
C SER A 380 0.43 11.74 -15.51
N ASP A 381 -0.30 12.79 -15.13
CA ASP A 381 0.04 13.64 -13.98
C ASP A 381 0.25 12.83 -12.70
N ASP A 382 -0.56 11.80 -12.46
CA ASP A 382 -0.44 10.95 -11.29
C ASP A 382 0.77 10.02 -11.35
N GLU A 383 1.09 9.47 -12.54
CA GLU A 383 2.32 8.70 -12.75
C GLU A 383 3.57 9.55 -12.58
N ALA A 384 3.54 10.79 -13.10
CA ALA A 384 4.64 11.75 -12.94
C ALA A 384 4.89 12.08 -11.47
N LYS A 385 3.83 12.26 -10.65
CA LYS A 385 3.95 12.50 -9.19
C LYS A 385 4.63 11.32 -8.47
N ILE A 386 4.25 10.09 -8.78
CA ILE A 386 4.89 8.91 -8.16
C ILE A 386 6.33 8.77 -8.63
N TYR A 387 6.59 8.96 -9.91
CA TYR A 387 7.94 8.92 -10.47
C TYR A 387 8.84 10.00 -9.83
N ASP A 388 8.32 11.22 -9.64
CA ASP A 388 9.03 12.32 -8.95
C ASP A 388 9.45 11.93 -7.53
N LEU A 389 8.56 11.28 -6.75
CA LEU A 389 8.91 10.77 -5.43
C LEU A 389 10.11 9.82 -5.47
N ILE A 390 10.07 8.86 -6.41
CA ILE A 390 11.11 7.83 -6.53
C ILE A 390 12.44 8.44 -6.95
N VAL A 391 12.44 9.30 -7.96
CA VAL A 391 13.65 9.96 -8.44
C VAL A 391 14.26 10.85 -7.35
N LYS A 392 13.46 11.69 -6.68
CA LYS A 392 13.93 12.53 -5.57
C LYS A 392 14.51 11.71 -4.43
N ARG A 393 13.87 10.60 -4.05
CA ARG A 393 14.39 9.70 -3.02
C ARG A 393 15.71 9.05 -3.46
N PHE A 394 15.81 8.60 -4.69
CA PHE A 394 17.03 8.02 -5.25
C PHE A 394 18.18 9.03 -5.27
N LEU A 395 17.93 10.27 -5.69
CA LEU A 395 18.91 11.34 -5.63
C LEU A 395 19.30 11.67 -4.17
N ALA A 396 18.33 11.68 -3.25
CA ALA A 396 18.57 11.97 -1.85
C ALA A 396 19.51 10.95 -1.18
N VAL A 397 19.27 9.65 -1.39
CA VAL A 397 20.09 8.60 -0.77
C VAL A 397 21.54 8.57 -1.26
N LEU A 398 21.79 9.16 -2.45
CA LEU A 398 23.13 9.30 -3.04
C LEU A 398 23.77 10.66 -2.74
N SER A 399 23.06 11.56 -2.05
CA SER A 399 23.53 12.90 -1.71
C SER A 399 24.20 12.95 -0.34
N ALA A 400 24.94 14.03 -0.11
CA ALA A 400 25.57 14.31 1.19
C ALA A 400 24.52 14.51 2.30
N PRO A 401 24.88 14.25 3.56
CA PRO A 401 24.03 14.57 4.70
C PRO A 401 23.62 16.05 4.77
N PHE A 402 22.50 16.32 5.42
CA PHE A 402 22.14 17.66 5.86
C PHE A 402 22.92 17.94 7.13
N GLU A 403 23.74 19.01 7.14
CA GLU A 403 24.59 19.36 8.26
C GLU A 403 24.15 20.71 8.85
N TYR A 404 24.02 20.73 10.16
CA TYR A 404 23.64 21.93 10.89
C TYR A 404 24.29 21.98 12.27
N GLU A 405 24.44 23.20 12.78
CA GLU A 405 24.86 23.44 14.16
C GLU A 405 23.61 23.71 14.99
N GLN A 406 23.40 22.94 16.01
CA GLN A 406 22.34 23.14 16.99
C GLN A 406 22.92 23.80 18.23
N THR A 407 22.43 25.00 18.57
CA THR A 407 22.74 25.68 19.82
C THR A 407 21.61 25.47 20.80
N THR A 408 21.92 24.92 21.96
CA THR A 408 20.98 24.82 23.10
C THR A 408 21.44 25.76 24.19
N VAL A 409 20.54 26.67 24.62
CA VAL A 409 20.78 27.63 25.69
C VAL A 409 19.87 27.27 26.87
N LYS A 410 20.44 27.19 28.08
CA LYS A 410 19.67 27.03 29.31
C LYS A 410 19.85 28.30 30.17
N LEU A 411 18.73 28.85 30.61
CA LEU A 411 18.66 30.01 31.49
C LEU A 411 18.00 29.58 32.80
N ARG A 412 18.57 30.02 33.93
CA ARG A 412 17.98 29.88 35.26
C ARG A 412 17.47 31.24 35.72
N ALA A 413 16.19 31.29 36.07
CA ALA A 413 15.58 32.49 36.64
C ALA A 413 14.68 32.08 37.81
N GLY A 414 14.97 32.59 39.03
CA GLY A 414 14.20 32.25 40.22
C GLY A 414 14.04 30.75 40.47
N ASP A 415 15.11 29.98 40.47
CA ASP A 415 15.14 28.50 40.59
C ASP A 415 14.46 27.68 39.48
N GLU A 416 13.90 28.37 38.49
CA GLU A 416 13.24 27.75 37.34
C GLU A 416 14.17 27.68 36.14
N LEU A 417 14.05 26.59 35.35
CA LEU A 417 14.90 26.37 34.19
C LEU A 417 14.14 26.63 32.90
N PHE A 418 14.75 27.41 32.01
CA PHE A 418 14.24 27.69 30.67
C PHE A 418 15.23 27.21 29.61
N THR A 419 14.73 26.71 28.51
CA THR A 419 15.56 26.23 27.41
C THR A 419 15.12 26.85 26.09
N ALA A 420 16.10 27.26 25.28
CA ALA A 420 15.89 27.64 23.90
C ALA A 420 16.79 26.78 22.99
N ARG A 421 16.32 26.52 21.78
CA ARG A 421 17.10 25.84 20.73
C ARG A 421 17.15 26.72 19.50
N GLY A 422 18.31 26.78 18.90
CA GLY A 422 18.52 27.43 17.63
C GLY A 422 19.26 26.53 16.67
N LYS A 423 19.08 26.75 15.37
CA LYS A 423 19.65 25.93 14.32
C LYS A 423 20.26 26.79 13.22
N ILE A 424 21.50 26.52 12.90
CA ILE A 424 22.23 27.19 11.80
C ILE A 424 22.58 26.12 10.77
N VAL A 425 21.98 26.17 9.58
CA VAL A 425 22.26 25.23 8.49
C VAL A 425 23.64 25.52 7.93
N ARG A 426 24.52 24.52 7.95
CA ARG A 426 25.88 24.57 7.39
C ARG A 426 25.92 24.02 5.96
N HIS A 427 25.26 22.89 5.73
CA HIS A 427 25.16 22.28 4.42
C HIS A 427 23.75 21.69 4.19
N LYS A 428 23.09 22.12 3.12
CA LYS A 428 21.69 21.66 2.82
C LYS A 428 21.59 20.19 2.44
N GLY A 429 22.69 19.59 1.92
CA GLY A 429 22.74 18.19 1.55
C GLY A 429 21.52 17.71 0.78
N TRP A 430 21.07 16.50 1.10
CA TRP A 430 19.91 15.86 0.47
C TRP A 430 18.57 16.67 0.61
N ARG A 431 18.43 17.50 1.64
CA ARG A 431 17.21 18.30 1.82
C ARG A 431 17.00 19.35 0.72
N ALA A 432 18.05 19.77 0.04
CA ALA A 432 17.95 20.71 -1.09
C ALA A 432 17.10 20.15 -2.25
N ILE A 433 17.03 18.82 -2.41
CA ILE A 433 16.26 18.15 -3.47
C ILE A 433 14.74 18.36 -3.30
N TYR A 434 14.29 18.56 -2.06
CA TYR A 434 12.87 18.76 -1.72
C TYR A 434 12.46 20.23 -1.65
N GLY A 435 13.32 21.17 -2.08
CA GLY A 435 12.98 22.58 -2.20
C GLY A 435 12.95 23.35 -0.87
N GLY A 436 13.54 22.82 0.19
CA GLY A 436 13.60 23.50 1.50
C GLY A 436 12.28 23.56 2.27
N SER A 437 11.16 23.15 1.67
CA SER A 437 9.93 22.87 2.40
C SER A 437 10.17 21.62 3.24
N GLY A 438 9.86 21.70 4.53
CA GLY A 438 10.09 20.66 5.52
C GLY A 438 9.83 19.26 4.98
N THR A 439 10.74 18.36 5.26
CA THR A 439 10.57 16.95 4.97
C THR A 439 9.42 16.44 5.82
N MET A 440 8.73 15.41 5.35
CA MET A 440 7.56 14.78 5.95
C MET A 440 7.76 14.17 7.36
N GLU A 441 8.89 14.44 7.99
CA GLU A 441 9.19 14.08 9.37
C GLU A 441 8.71 15.13 10.40
N ASP A 442 8.20 16.28 9.93
CA ASP A 442 7.74 17.37 10.81
C ASP A 442 6.37 17.11 11.48
N GLU A 443 5.84 15.89 11.42
CA GLU A 443 4.77 15.41 12.33
C GLU A 443 5.30 14.92 13.70
N ARG A 444 6.61 15.05 13.93
CA ARG A 444 7.15 14.82 15.27
C ARG A 444 6.78 16.02 16.13
N ASP A 445 6.02 15.72 17.17
CA ASP A 445 5.71 16.55 18.34
C ASP A 445 6.12 18.02 18.24
N GLU A 446 5.22 18.91 18.66
CA GLU A 446 5.39 20.36 18.85
C GLU A 446 6.84 20.73 19.33
N GLU A 447 7.84 20.52 18.48
CA GLU A 447 9.18 21.01 18.73
C GLU A 447 9.13 22.52 18.62
N GLU A 448 9.77 23.18 19.59
CA GLU A 448 9.96 24.62 19.62
C GLU A 448 10.34 25.12 18.22
N PRO A 449 9.70 26.16 17.70
CA PRO A 449 10.01 26.67 16.37
C PRO A 449 11.50 26.98 16.27
N ASP A 450 12.13 26.50 15.19
CA ASP A 450 13.53 26.82 14.89
C ASP A 450 13.69 28.35 14.91
N GLN A 451 14.48 28.89 15.86
CA GLN A 451 14.77 30.30 15.98
C GLN A 451 16.28 30.57 15.79
N THR A 452 16.59 31.72 15.29
CA THR A 452 17.98 32.18 15.27
C THR A 452 18.32 32.75 16.64
N LEU A 453 19.21 32.12 17.37
CA LEU A 453 19.66 32.62 18.67
C LEU A 453 20.76 33.64 18.51
N PRO A 454 20.69 34.82 19.22
CA PRO A 454 21.79 35.73 19.30
C PRO A 454 22.97 35.10 20.07
N GLU A 455 24.12 35.68 19.94
CA GLU A 455 25.30 35.25 20.69
C GLU A 455 25.11 35.51 22.19
N VAL A 456 25.19 34.49 23.01
CA VAL A 456 25.12 34.51 24.47
C VAL A 456 26.24 33.69 25.06
N ARG A 457 26.66 34.03 26.28
CA ARG A 457 27.75 33.35 27.00
C ARG A 457 27.26 32.73 28.31
N GLN A 458 27.86 31.66 28.70
CA GLN A 458 27.61 31.06 30.03
C GLN A 458 28.02 32.09 31.13
N GLY A 459 27.18 32.20 32.16
CA GLY A 459 27.33 33.21 33.21
C GLY A 459 26.75 34.58 32.85
N GLU A 460 26.32 34.83 31.60
CA GLU A 460 25.69 36.08 31.20
C GLU A 460 24.35 36.23 31.93
N ARG A 461 24.13 37.42 32.54
CA ARG A 461 22.88 37.73 33.22
C ARG A 461 22.02 38.59 32.28
N LEU A 462 20.82 38.15 32.00
CA LEU A 462 19.89 38.76 31.09
C LEU A 462 18.59 39.14 31.78
N PRO A 463 18.10 40.38 31.65
CA PRO A 463 16.79 40.75 32.17
C PRO A 463 15.69 40.02 31.40
N ILE A 464 14.66 39.61 32.10
CA ILE A 464 13.46 39.03 31.47
C ILE A 464 12.66 40.18 30.87
N GLN A 465 12.66 40.28 29.54
CA GLN A 465 11.98 41.33 28.78
C GLN A 465 10.47 41.06 28.61
N GLY A 466 10.07 39.83 28.72
CA GLY A 466 8.68 39.39 28.59
C GLY A 466 8.47 38.02 29.14
N LYS A 467 7.27 37.76 29.63
CA LYS A 467 6.83 36.44 30.11
C LYS A 467 5.43 36.14 29.62
N ARG A 468 5.14 34.90 29.30
CA ARG A 468 3.82 34.48 28.82
C ARG A 468 3.43 33.19 29.47
N LEU A 469 2.17 33.11 29.93
CA LEU A 469 1.50 31.88 30.32
C LEU A 469 0.59 31.47 29.16
N ILE A 470 0.93 30.32 28.52
CA ILE A 470 0.17 29.81 27.42
C ILE A 470 -0.71 28.68 27.98
N VAL A 471 -2.02 28.80 27.75
CA VAL A 471 -3.02 27.81 28.13
C VAL A 471 -3.36 26.95 26.92
N ALA A 472 -3.31 25.64 27.08
CA ALA A 472 -3.67 24.70 26.03
C ALA A 472 -4.41 23.50 26.64
N LYS A 473 -5.03 22.71 25.78
CA LYS A 473 -5.69 21.46 26.17
C LYS A 473 -5.02 20.28 25.51
N THR A 474 -4.94 19.17 26.25
CA THR A 474 -4.52 17.91 25.64
C THR A 474 -5.50 17.54 24.51
N ARG A 475 -4.99 16.93 23.45
CA ARG A 475 -5.80 16.50 22.29
C ARG A 475 -5.92 14.98 22.29
N PRO A 476 -7.03 14.43 21.79
CA PRO A 476 -7.13 12.99 21.58
C PRO A 476 -6.10 12.52 20.53
N PRO A 477 -5.78 11.23 20.47
CA PRO A 477 -4.95 10.73 19.40
C PRO A 477 -5.60 11.01 18.03
N ALA A 478 -4.82 11.38 17.04
CA ALA A 478 -5.32 11.65 15.70
C ALA A 478 -5.92 10.36 15.09
N ARG A 479 -6.99 10.51 14.29
CA ARG A 479 -7.53 9.40 13.50
C ARG A 479 -6.51 8.91 12.49
N PHE A 480 -6.65 7.67 12.10
CA PHE A 480 -5.80 7.12 11.07
C PHE A 480 -6.06 7.79 9.70
N THR A 481 -4.98 8.08 8.99
CA THR A 481 -4.94 8.21 7.54
C THR A 481 -4.49 6.88 6.94
N GLU A 482 -4.55 6.69 5.62
CA GLU A 482 -3.99 5.46 5.04
C GLU A 482 -2.48 5.33 5.33
N ALA A 483 -1.74 6.45 5.33
CA ALA A 483 -0.32 6.44 5.67
C ALA A 483 -0.06 5.93 7.09
N THR A 484 -0.79 6.44 8.08
CA THR A 484 -0.60 6.03 9.48
C THR A 484 -1.17 4.64 9.78
N LEU A 485 -2.22 4.22 9.05
CA LEU A 485 -2.73 2.85 9.15
C LEU A 485 -1.73 1.84 8.58
N LEU A 486 -1.11 2.14 7.43
CA LEU A 486 -0.02 1.32 6.87
C LEU A 486 1.14 1.18 7.86
N SER A 487 1.52 2.27 8.56
CA SER A 487 2.54 2.20 9.61
C SER A 487 2.13 1.32 10.78
N ALA A 488 0.85 1.39 11.20
CA ALA A 488 0.33 0.54 12.27
C ALA A 488 0.22 -0.94 11.85
N MET A 489 -0.04 -1.22 10.57
CA MET A 489 -0.01 -2.58 10.03
C MET A 489 1.41 -3.13 9.93
N GLU A 490 2.38 -2.30 9.58
CA GLU A 490 3.80 -2.68 9.47
C GLU A 490 4.42 -2.93 10.86
N HIS A 491 4.08 -2.10 11.84
CA HIS A 491 4.60 -2.18 13.21
C HIS A 491 3.46 -2.34 14.24
N PRO A 492 2.74 -3.47 14.23
CA PRO A 492 1.63 -3.71 15.16
C PRO A 492 2.12 -4.06 16.59
N GLY A 493 3.42 -4.15 16.80
CA GLY A 493 4.03 -4.60 18.05
C GLY A 493 3.59 -3.82 19.30
N LYS A 494 3.18 -2.55 19.15
CA LYS A 494 2.62 -1.74 20.24
C LYS A 494 1.32 -2.31 20.84
N THR A 495 0.64 -3.20 20.12
CA THR A 495 -0.61 -3.87 20.58
C THR A 495 -0.36 -5.27 21.14
N ILE A 496 0.88 -5.74 21.19
CA ILE A 496 1.28 -7.06 21.64
C ILE A 496 2.05 -6.92 22.95
N GLU A 497 1.57 -7.55 24.01
CA GLU A 497 2.19 -7.53 25.35
C GLU A 497 3.45 -8.41 25.38
N ASN A 498 3.41 -9.57 24.73
CA ASN A 498 4.52 -10.52 24.69
C ASN A 498 5.65 -10.02 23.80
N GLU A 499 6.83 -9.75 24.39
CA GLU A 499 7.99 -9.19 23.71
C GLU A 499 8.53 -10.09 22.57
N HIS A 500 8.59 -11.40 22.79
CA HIS A 500 9.01 -12.36 21.77
C HIS A 500 8.06 -12.38 20.55
N LEU A 501 6.72 -12.38 20.78
CA LEU A 501 5.76 -12.31 19.68
C LEU A 501 5.79 -10.97 18.96
N ARG A 502 6.16 -9.88 19.66
CA ARG A 502 6.40 -8.57 19.06
C ARG A 502 7.56 -8.61 18.07
N GLU A 503 8.70 -9.17 18.48
CA GLU A 503 9.84 -9.35 17.57
C GLU A 503 9.50 -10.24 16.38
N VAL A 504 8.77 -11.33 16.59
CA VAL A 504 8.37 -12.25 15.52
C VAL A 504 7.53 -11.53 14.47
N ILE A 505 6.53 -10.73 14.86
CA ILE A 505 5.65 -10.07 13.90
C ILE A 505 6.36 -8.92 13.17
N GLU A 506 7.26 -8.22 13.83
CA GLU A 506 8.07 -7.17 13.21
C GLU A 506 9.02 -7.77 12.16
N ASN A 507 9.65 -8.90 12.46
CA ASN A 507 10.50 -9.64 11.53
C ASN A 507 9.69 -10.29 10.37
N ALA A 508 8.41 -10.56 10.57
CA ALA A 508 7.49 -11.11 9.56
C ALA A 508 6.78 -10.03 8.72
N SER A 509 7.27 -8.79 8.72
CA SER A 509 6.68 -7.65 8.02
C SER A 509 5.30 -7.23 8.54
N GLY A 510 4.93 -7.51 9.77
CA GLY A 510 3.71 -7.04 10.41
C GLY A 510 2.41 -7.71 9.96
N LEU A 511 1.32 -6.94 9.93
CA LEU A 511 0.01 -7.38 9.45
C LEU A 511 -0.07 -7.27 7.93
N GLY A 512 -0.01 -8.39 7.23
CA GLY A 512 0.05 -8.46 5.78
C GLY A 512 1.42 -8.07 5.21
N THR A 513 1.70 -8.52 4.01
CA THR A 513 2.91 -8.13 3.27
C THR A 513 2.72 -6.77 2.58
N PRO A 514 3.78 -6.07 2.18
CA PRO A 514 3.66 -4.84 1.39
C PRO A 514 2.75 -4.97 0.17
N ALA A 515 2.80 -6.13 -0.51
CA ALA A 515 1.96 -6.41 -1.67
C ALA A 515 0.47 -6.53 -1.34
N THR A 516 0.10 -6.93 -0.12
CA THR A 516 -1.30 -7.26 0.26
C THR A 516 -1.97 -6.18 1.10
N ARG A 517 -1.24 -5.30 1.80
CA ARG A 517 -1.82 -4.27 2.69
C ARG A 517 -2.82 -3.38 1.98
N ALA A 518 -2.47 -2.90 0.78
CA ALA A 518 -3.34 -2.05 -0.02
C ALA A 518 -4.68 -2.72 -0.37
N GLU A 519 -4.65 -4.01 -0.72
CA GLU A 519 -5.85 -4.80 -1.02
C GLU A 519 -6.70 -5.02 0.23
N ILE A 520 -6.08 -5.26 1.39
CA ILE A 520 -6.77 -5.44 2.67
C ILE A 520 -7.51 -4.15 3.06
N ILE A 521 -6.84 -3.00 2.99
CA ILE A 521 -7.44 -1.69 3.28
C ILE A 521 -8.59 -1.41 2.30
N ASP A 522 -8.37 -1.61 1.00
CA ASP A 522 -9.40 -1.43 -0.03
C ASP A 522 -10.59 -2.36 0.19
N LYS A 523 -10.36 -3.62 0.58
CA LYS A 523 -11.42 -4.58 0.94
C LYS A 523 -12.24 -4.11 2.13
N LEU A 524 -11.63 -3.51 3.16
CA LEU A 524 -12.34 -2.97 4.32
C LEU A 524 -13.27 -1.81 3.90
N PHE A 525 -12.84 -0.94 3.00
CA PHE A 525 -13.69 0.11 2.43
C PHE A 525 -14.81 -0.48 1.54
N ASN A 526 -14.48 -1.38 0.63
CA ASN A 526 -15.43 -2.00 -0.29
C ASN A 526 -16.48 -2.87 0.43
N SER A 527 -16.16 -3.39 1.61
CA SER A 527 -17.08 -4.14 2.49
C SER A 527 -17.88 -3.22 3.44
N PHE A 528 -17.69 -1.91 3.33
CA PHE A 528 -18.34 -0.90 4.18
C PHE A 528 -18.05 -1.08 5.69
N TYR A 529 -16.87 -1.53 6.05
CA TYR A 529 -16.40 -1.52 7.43
C TYR A 529 -15.70 -0.22 7.81
N LEU A 530 -15.10 0.42 6.81
CA LEU A 530 -14.43 1.72 6.93
C LEU A 530 -15.01 2.70 5.92
N GLU A 531 -14.95 3.98 6.25
CA GLU A 531 -15.29 5.09 5.36
C GLU A 531 -14.22 6.19 5.45
N ARG A 532 -14.13 7.03 4.41
CA ARG A 532 -13.22 8.18 4.35
C ARG A 532 -13.99 9.46 4.62
N ASN A 533 -13.44 10.29 5.51
CA ASN A 533 -13.85 11.68 5.67
C ASN A 533 -12.63 12.58 5.43
N GLY A 534 -12.51 13.13 4.23
CA GLY A 534 -11.27 13.78 3.78
C GLY A 534 -10.11 12.77 3.73
N LYS A 535 -9.05 13.05 4.49
CA LYS A 535 -7.88 12.15 4.63
C LYS A 535 -8.04 11.14 5.78
N GLU A 536 -9.01 11.35 6.69
CA GLU A 536 -9.22 10.51 7.86
C GLU A 536 -10.01 9.24 7.53
N ILE A 537 -9.68 8.16 8.22
CA ILE A 537 -10.37 6.88 8.17
C ILE A 537 -11.24 6.74 9.41
N HIS A 538 -12.52 6.51 9.18
CA HIS A 538 -13.52 6.28 10.23
C HIS A 538 -14.07 4.84 10.15
N PRO A 539 -14.29 4.17 11.30
CA PRO A 539 -15.02 2.92 11.29
C PRO A 539 -16.50 3.20 11.14
N THR A 540 -17.19 2.44 10.28
CA THR A 540 -18.65 2.49 10.18
C THR A 540 -19.29 1.75 11.36
N SER A 541 -20.59 1.93 11.58
CA SER A 541 -21.31 1.11 12.56
C SER A 541 -21.21 -0.38 12.27
N LYS A 542 -21.27 -0.78 11.00
CA LYS A 542 -21.04 -2.17 10.58
C LYS A 542 -19.66 -2.68 11.00
N GLY A 543 -18.61 -1.85 10.84
CA GLY A 543 -17.25 -2.20 11.24
C GLY A 543 -17.11 -2.35 12.77
N ILE A 544 -17.68 -1.41 13.53
CA ILE A 544 -17.69 -1.45 15.00
C ILE A 544 -18.42 -2.70 15.49
N GLN A 545 -19.60 -2.98 14.95
CA GLN A 545 -20.37 -4.17 15.31
C GLN A 545 -19.61 -5.46 15.00
N LEU A 546 -18.98 -5.56 13.79
CA LEU A 546 -18.18 -6.74 13.44
C LEU A 546 -17.09 -7.01 14.49
N ILE A 547 -16.36 -5.97 14.92
CA ILE A 547 -15.34 -6.12 15.96
C ILE A 547 -15.95 -6.56 17.30
N GLY A 548 -17.18 -6.14 17.62
CA GLY A 548 -17.92 -6.68 18.76
C GLY A 548 -18.18 -8.19 18.65
N LEU A 549 -18.58 -8.65 17.48
CA LEU A 549 -19.04 -10.03 17.22
C LEU A 549 -17.95 -11.06 17.04
N VAL A 550 -16.76 -10.64 16.61
CA VAL A 550 -15.62 -11.54 16.34
C VAL A 550 -14.93 -11.95 17.64
N PRO A 551 -14.50 -13.23 17.79
CA PRO A 551 -13.71 -13.68 18.95
C PRO A 551 -12.43 -12.85 19.18
N PRO A 552 -12.02 -12.66 20.47
CA PRO A 552 -10.90 -11.78 20.82
C PRO A 552 -9.58 -12.11 20.12
N GLU A 553 -9.22 -13.39 20.00
CA GLU A 553 -7.95 -13.81 19.42
C GLU A 553 -7.83 -13.35 17.95
N LEU A 554 -8.93 -13.36 17.20
CA LEU A 554 -8.91 -12.95 15.80
C LEU A 554 -8.83 -11.42 15.61
N LYS A 555 -9.02 -10.64 16.67
CA LYS A 555 -8.85 -9.18 16.69
C LYS A 555 -7.39 -8.77 16.92
N SER A 556 -6.60 -9.69 17.50
CA SER A 556 -5.22 -9.42 17.90
C SER A 556 -4.22 -9.73 16.78
N ALA A 557 -3.15 -8.94 16.71
CA ALA A 557 -1.98 -9.24 15.90
C ALA A 557 -1.20 -10.46 16.40
N GLU A 558 -1.39 -10.87 17.66
CA GLU A 558 -0.70 -12.02 18.27
C GLU A 558 -0.98 -13.33 17.55
N LEU A 559 -2.21 -13.55 17.09
CA LEU A 559 -2.54 -14.74 16.30
C LEU A 559 -1.66 -14.83 15.04
N THR A 560 -1.49 -13.70 14.36
CA THR A 560 -0.61 -13.62 13.20
C THR A 560 0.84 -13.89 13.58
N ALA A 561 1.32 -13.33 14.69
CA ALA A 561 2.68 -13.56 15.18
C ALA A 561 2.93 -15.05 15.49
N LYS A 562 2.01 -15.71 16.21
CA LYS A 562 2.09 -17.14 16.53
C LYS A 562 2.14 -18.02 15.29
N TRP A 563 1.32 -17.71 14.29
CA TRP A 563 1.35 -18.46 13.03
C TRP A 563 2.65 -18.26 12.26
N GLU A 564 3.13 -17.00 12.13
CA GLU A 564 4.37 -16.71 11.42
C GLU A 564 5.59 -17.36 12.13
N GLN A 565 5.58 -17.45 13.46
CA GLN A 565 6.58 -18.18 14.22
C GLN A 565 6.60 -19.66 13.83
N GLN A 566 5.45 -20.33 13.89
CA GLN A 566 5.34 -21.75 13.56
C GLN A 566 5.70 -22.03 12.09
N LEU A 567 5.24 -21.19 11.16
CA LEU A 567 5.57 -21.28 9.75
C LEU A 567 7.07 -21.09 9.48
N ASN A 568 7.72 -20.20 10.23
CA ASN A 568 9.17 -20.02 10.15
C ASN A 568 9.93 -21.25 10.69
N GLU A 569 9.44 -21.89 11.75
CA GLU A 569 9.99 -23.14 12.28
C GLU A 569 9.85 -24.30 11.27
N ILE A 570 8.69 -24.39 10.59
CA ILE A 570 8.48 -25.36 9.51
C ILE A 570 9.47 -25.12 8.36
N SER A 571 9.63 -23.87 7.93
CA SER A 571 10.53 -23.54 6.83
C SER A 571 11.99 -23.85 7.14
N LYS A 572 12.39 -23.77 8.42
CA LYS A 572 13.73 -24.11 8.92
C LYS A 572 13.88 -25.61 9.25
N GLY A 573 12.80 -26.41 9.14
CA GLY A 573 12.79 -27.83 9.46
C GLY A 573 12.86 -28.16 10.95
N LYS A 574 12.53 -27.18 11.82
CA LYS A 574 12.44 -27.35 13.28
C LYS A 574 11.05 -27.84 13.72
N ALA A 575 10.06 -27.74 12.86
CA ALA A 575 8.70 -28.23 13.09
C ALA A 575 8.16 -28.93 11.85
N VAL A 576 7.13 -29.77 12.02
CA VAL A 576 6.42 -30.50 10.97
C VAL A 576 5.05 -29.86 10.68
N THR A 577 4.52 -30.06 9.49
CA THR A 577 3.28 -29.42 9.02
C THR A 577 2.02 -29.95 9.70
N HIS A 578 1.98 -31.23 10.04
CA HIS A 578 0.77 -31.92 10.52
C HIS A 578 0.20 -31.31 11.82
N PRO A 579 0.97 -31.10 12.90
CA PRO A 579 0.45 -30.45 14.11
C PRO A 579 -0.07 -29.04 13.88
N PHE A 580 0.59 -28.26 13.01
CA PHE A 580 0.14 -26.93 12.66
C PHE A 580 -1.25 -26.97 12.01
N ILE A 581 -1.44 -27.77 10.96
CA ILE A 581 -2.73 -27.87 10.24
C ILE A 581 -3.82 -28.44 11.14
N THR A 582 -3.50 -29.44 11.99
CA THR A 582 -4.46 -29.96 12.97
C THR A 582 -4.90 -28.87 13.94
N GLY A 583 -3.97 -28.10 14.50
CA GLY A 583 -4.29 -26.98 15.38
C GLY A 583 -5.14 -25.90 14.68
N ILE A 584 -4.92 -25.64 13.39
CA ILE A 584 -5.73 -24.72 12.59
C ILE A 584 -7.17 -25.25 12.40
N ARG A 585 -7.34 -26.56 12.18
CA ARG A 585 -8.68 -27.19 12.06
C ARG A 585 -9.46 -27.12 13.38
N ASP A 586 -8.79 -27.40 14.48
CA ASP A 586 -9.37 -27.29 15.81
C ASP A 586 -9.75 -25.82 16.13
N TYR A 587 -8.88 -24.88 15.79
CA TYR A 587 -9.15 -23.46 15.95
C TYR A 587 -10.32 -22.98 15.09
N ALA A 588 -10.41 -23.40 13.83
CA ALA A 588 -11.55 -23.09 12.95
C ALA A 588 -12.87 -23.63 13.53
N THR A 589 -12.84 -24.85 14.11
CA THR A 589 -13.98 -25.45 14.81
C THR A 589 -14.39 -24.66 16.04
N GLN A 590 -13.41 -24.26 16.84
CA GLN A 590 -13.64 -23.42 18.04
C GLN A 590 -14.23 -22.06 17.66
N LEU A 591 -13.70 -21.38 16.64
CA LEU A 591 -14.23 -20.11 16.15
C LEU A 591 -15.70 -20.21 15.75
N VAL A 592 -16.08 -21.26 15.00
CA VAL A 592 -17.48 -21.50 14.61
C VAL A 592 -18.35 -21.66 15.85
N ARG A 593 -17.94 -22.52 16.82
CA ARG A 593 -18.67 -22.72 18.09
C ARG A 593 -18.83 -21.42 18.88
N MET A 594 -17.79 -20.62 19.01
CA MET A 594 -17.82 -19.34 19.71
C MET A 594 -18.81 -18.36 19.05
N VAL A 595 -18.77 -18.25 17.72
CA VAL A 595 -19.72 -17.41 16.99
C VAL A 595 -21.13 -17.91 17.19
N LEU A 596 -21.42 -19.19 16.98
CA LEU A 596 -22.76 -19.74 17.09
C LEU A 596 -23.32 -19.70 18.53
N GLY A 597 -22.46 -19.83 19.55
CA GLY A 597 -22.83 -19.73 20.98
C GLY A 597 -23.01 -18.28 21.48
N SER A 598 -22.57 -17.26 20.73
CA SER A 598 -22.70 -15.86 21.15
C SER A 598 -24.14 -15.40 21.26
N THR A 599 -24.48 -14.64 22.31
CA THR A 599 -25.80 -14.00 22.51
C THR A 599 -25.91 -12.61 21.88
N GLN A 600 -24.82 -12.10 21.32
CA GLN A 600 -24.78 -10.78 20.69
C GLN A 600 -25.63 -10.74 19.42
N THR A 601 -26.15 -9.56 19.09
CA THR A 601 -27.01 -9.31 17.93
C THR A 601 -26.33 -8.32 16.99
N PHE A 602 -26.61 -8.46 15.70
CA PHE A 602 -26.22 -7.51 14.67
C PHE A 602 -27.43 -6.67 14.26
N ARG A 603 -27.25 -5.35 14.18
CA ARG A 603 -28.31 -4.41 13.75
C ARG A 603 -27.92 -3.78 12.43
N HIS A 604 -28.82 -3.85 11.46
CA HIS A 604 -28.66 -3.20 10.17
C HIS A 604 -28.97 -1.71 10.27
N ASP A 605 -27.99 -0.83 10.05
CA ASP A 605 -28.19 0.64 10.09
C ASP A 605 -28.99 1.14 8.89
N ASN A 606 -29.00 0.38 7.81
CA ASN A 606 -29.70 0.67 6.57
C ASN A 606 -31.09 0.01 6.49
N LEU A 607 -31.63 -0.39 7.63
CA LEU A 607 -32.98 -0.94 7.74
C LEU A 607 -34.00 0.16 7.45
N THR A 608 -34.90 -0.11 6.50
CA THR A 608 -35.99 0.80 6.18
C THR A 608 -37.28 0.42 6.95
N ARG A 609 -38.27 1.27 6.93
CA ARG A 609 -39.61 0.94 7.45
C ARG A 609 -40.51 0.19 6.45
N VAL A 610 -39.99 -0.09 5.26
CA VAL A 610 -40.69 -0.81 4.20
C VAL A 610 -40.60 -2.30 4.45
N LYS A 611 -41.74 -2.97 4.45
CA LYS A 611 -41.82 -4.42 4.61
C LYS A 611 -41.62 -5.13 3.26
N CYS A 612 -40.99 -6.26 3.30
CA CYS A 612 -40.83 -7.14 2.16
C CYS A 612 -42.22 -7.71 1.75
N PRO A 613 -42.60 -7.62 0.47
CA PRO A 613 -43.87 -8.14 0.02
C PRO A 613 -43.99 -9.68 0.06
N GLU A 614 -42.84 -10.37 0.06
CA GLU A 614 -42.78 -11.84 0.04
C GLU A 614 -42.78 -12.46 1.45
N CYS A 615 -42.02 -11.89 2.40
CA CYS A 615 -41.86 -12.52 3.73
C CYS A 615 -42.23 -11.60 4.91
N GLY A 616 -42.69 -10.37 4.67
CA GLY A 616 -43.09 -9.42 5.70
C GLY A 616 -42.00 -8.82 6.56
N LYS A 617 -40.72 -9.28 6.44
CA LYS A 617 -39.55 -8.70 7.12
C LYS A 617 -39.20 -7.34 6.51
N PHE A 618 -38.43 -6.51 7.23
CA PHE A 618 -38.05 -5.19 6.71
C PHE A 618 -37.06 -5.26 5.57
N LEU A 619 -37.07 -4.26 4.70
CA LEU A 619 -36.12 -4.11 3.61
C LEU A 619 -34.91 -3.26 4.03
N LEU A 620 -33.75 -3.60 3.54
CA LEU A 620 -32.51 -2.86 3.67
C LEU A 620 -32.29 -1.99 2.44
N GLN A 621 -31.97 -0.72 2.62
CA GLN A 621 -31.54 0.14 1.52
C GLN A 621 -30.04 -0.06 1.27
N VAL A 622 -29.68 -0.58 0.11
CA VAL A 622 -28.29 -0.92 -0.24
C VAL A 622 -27.85 -0.14 -1.46
N LYS A 623 -26.67 0.44 -1.42
CA LYS A 623 -26.05 1.10 -2.58
C LYS A 623 -25.17 0.11 -3.32
N GLY A 624 -25.61 -0.29 -4.52
CA GLY A 624 -24.86 -1.18 -5.40
C GLY A 624 -24.12 -0.43 -6.50
N LYS A 625 -23.32 -1.16 -7.30
CA LYS A 625 -22.60 -0.58 -8.47
C LYS A 625 -23.54 0.02 -9.53
N ARG A 626 -24.78 -0.42 -9.58
CA ARG A 626 -25.78 0.00 -10.57
C ARG A 626 -26.83 0.99 -10.04
N GLY A 627 -26.74 1.42 -8.78
CA GLY A 627 -27.69 2.30 -8.11
C GLY A 627 -28.10 1.77 -6.74
N GLU A 628 -29.07 2.44 -6.13
CA GLU A 628 -29.64 2.03 -4.84
C GLU A 628 -30.78 1.01 -5.05
N MET A 629 -30.89 0.06 -4.15
CA MET A 629 -31.93 -0.96 -4.15
C MET A 629 -32.43 -1.25 -2.72
N LEU A 630 -33.64 -1.69 -2.61
CA LEU A 630 -34.20 -2.34 -1.43
C LEU A 630 -33.96 -3.85 -1.55
N VAL A 631 -33.43 -4.45 -0.50
CA VAL A 631 -33.18 -5.88 -0.43
C VAL A 631 -33.79 -6.41 0.85
N CYS A 632 -34.44 -7.55 0.80
CA CYS A 632 -34.95 -8.16 2.03
C CYS A 632 -33.83 -8.37 3.04
N GLN A 633 -34.06 -8.05 4.32
CA GLN A 633 -33.10 -8.35 5.37
C GLN A 633 -32.85 -9.86 5.52
N ASP A 634 -33.80 -10.68 5.09
CA ASP A 634 -33.68 -12.12 5.05
C ASP A 634 -33.01 -12.56 3.74
N ARG A 635 -31.81 -13.14 3.84
CA ARG A 635 -31.04 -13.61 2.70
C ARG A 635 -31.73 -14.76 1.95
N GLU A 636 -32.49 -15.59 2.66
CA GLU A 636 -33.19 -16.75 2.07
C GLU A 636 -34.38 -16.30 1.23
N CYS A 637 -35.05 -15.21 1.62
CA CYS A 637 -36.16 -14.62 0.86
C CYS A 637 -35.70 -14.08 -0.51
N GLY A 638 -34.52 -13.45 -0.58
CA GLY A 638 -33.91 -13.03 -1.84
C GLY A 638 -34.58 -11.84 -2.54
N TYR A 639 -35.66 -11.28 -2.02
CA TYR A 639 -36.41 -10.15 -2.64
C TYR A 639 -35.50 -8.93 -2.82
N ARG A 640 -35.56 -8.32 -4.02
CA ARG A 640 -34.82 -7.13 -4.41
C ARG A 640 -35.64 -6.20 -5.27
N GLN A 641 -35.62 -4.91 -4.95
CA GLN A 641 -36.29 -3.86 -5.73
C GLN A 641 -35.33 -2.69 -5.96
N GLY A 642 -35.13 -2.27 -7.20
CA GLY A 642 -34.31 -1.11 -7.53
C GLY A 642 -34.98 0.19 -7.15
N ILE A 643 -34.26 1.09 -6.45
CA ILE A 643 -34.74 2.45 -6.13
C ILE A 643 -34.15 3.46 -7.12
N SER A 644 -32.89 3.28 -7.48
CA SER A 644 -32.20 4.16 -8.42
C SER A 644 -31.30 3.36 -9.37
N ARG A 645 -30.97 3.99 -10.51
CA ARG A 645 -30.04 3.42 -11.48
C ARG A 645 -28.96 4.45 -11.84
N THR A 646 -27.71 4.08 -11.68
CA THR A 646 -26.58 4.91 -12.12
C THR A 646 -26.63 5.06 -13.65
N SER A 647 -26.64 6.29 -14.13
CA SER A 647 -26.70 6.61 -15.56
C SER A 647 -25.35 7.12 -16.07
N ASN A 648 -25.23 7.20 -17.41
CA ASN A 648 -24.10 7.89 -18.06
C ASN A 648 -24.33 9.40 -18.19
N ALA A 649 -25.50 9.91 -17.74
CA ALA A 649 -25.78 11.33 -17.72
C ALA A 649 -24.86 12.03 -16.70
N ARG A 650 -24.28 13.15 -17.11
CA ARG A 650 -23.39 13.93 -16.25
C ARG A 650 -24.10 15.17 -15.72
N CYS A 651 -23.85 15.48 -14.47
CA CYS A 651 -24.36 16.66 -13.80
C CYS A 651 -23.83 17.94 -14.48
N PRO A 652 -24.66 18.91 -14.81
CA PRO A 652 -24.23 20.17 -15.40
C PRO A 652 -23.37 21.03 -14.46
N GLN A 653 -23.49 20.85 -13.14
CA GLN A 653 -22.76 21.63 -12.14
C GLN A 653 -21.38 21.04 -11.80
N CYS A 654 -21.31 19.70 -11.57
CA CYS A 654 -20.07 19.08 -11.07
C CYS A 654 -19.51 17.98 -11.99
N HIS A 655 -20.12 17.76 -13.16
CA HIS A 655 -19.75 16.78 -14.20
C HIS A 655 -19.68 15.31 -13.72
N LYS A 656 -20.08 15.00 -12.50
CA LYS A 656 -20.17 13.61 -12.00
C LYS A 656 -21.37 12.89 -12.64
N ARG A 657 -21.34 11.57 -12.69
CA ARG A 657 -22.45 10.75 -13.15
C ARG A 657 -23.65 10.93 -12.21
N MET A 658 -24.85 11.03 -12.79
CA MET A 658 -26.11 11.17 -12.05
C MET A 658 -26.82 9.82 -11.92
N GLU A 659 -27.58 9.68 -10.84
CA GLU A 659 -28.47 8.54 -10.59
C GLU A 659 -29.89 8.90 -11.06
N LEU A 660 -30.53 7.97 -11.76
CA LEU A 660 -31.94 8.09 -12.16
C LEU A 660 -32.78 7.41 -11.08
N ARG A 661 -33.71 8.16 -10.44
CA ARG A 661 -34.62 7.72 -9.38
C ARG A 661 -36.06 7.82 -9.83
N GLY A 662 -36.90 6.98 -9.25
CA GLY A 662 -38.37 6.98 -9.49
C GLY A 662 -38.79 6.09 -10.67
N GLU A 663 -40.08 5.97 -10.87
CA GLU A 663 -40.70 5.14 -11.91
C GLU A 663 -41.60 5.98 -12.83
N GLY A 664 -41.88 5.51 -14.02
CA GLY A 664 -42.75 6.17 -14.99
C GLY A 664 -42.29 7.58 -15.38
N GLU A 665 -43.21 8.51 -15.47
CA GLU A 665 -43.00 9.93 -15.81
C GLU A 665 -42.34 10.73 -14.67
N GLY A 666 -42.33 10.21 -13.44
CA GLY A 666 -41.71 10.82 -12.25
C GLY A 666 -40.18 10.63 -12.16
N LYS A 667 -39.56 10.02 -13.15
CA LYS A 667 -38.11 9.77 -13.15
C LYS A 667 -37.34 11.07 -13.06
N THR A 668 -36.42 11.13 -12.08
CA THR A 668 -35.59 12.31 -11.80
C THR A 668 -34.10 11.91 -11.72
N PHE A 669 -33.26 12.66 -12.41
CA PHE A 669 -31.82 12.58 -12.22
C PHE A 669 -31.42 13.29 -10.93
N THR A 670 -30.62 12.64 -10.09
CA THR A 670 -30.05 13.21 -8.88
C THR A 670 -28.53 13.09 -8.89
N CYS A 671 -27.84 14.12 -8.41
CA CYS A 671 -26.40 14.15 -8.28
C CYS A 671 -25.98 14.27 -6.82
N THR A 672 -24.80 13.75 -6.48
CA THR A 672 -24.19 13.88 -5.14
C THR A 672 -23.89 15.32 -4.72
N CYS A 673 -23.86 16.29 -5.66
CA CYS A 673 -23.71 17.72 -5.36
C CYS A 673 -25.03 18.41 -4.97
N GLY A 674 -26.15 17.66 -4.90
CA GLY A 674 -27.48 18.23 -4.62
C GLY A 674 -28.30 18.61 -5.87
N TYR A 675 -27.69 18.60 -7.06
CA TYR A 675 -28.43 18.87 -8.30
C TYR A 675 -29.44 17.77 -8.60
N HIS A 676 -30.65 18.16 -8.99
CA HIS A 676 -31.72 17.24 -9.42
C HIS A 676 -32.45 17.82 -10.62
N GLU A 677 -32.86 16.96 -11.56
CA GLU A 677 -33.53 17.33 -12.80
C GLU A 677 -34.44 16.20 -13.25
N LYS A 678 -35.74 16.52 -13.62
CA LYS A 678 -36.62 15.50 -14.17
C LYS A 678 -36.08 14.93 -15.49
N LEU A 679 -36.34 13.67 -15.74
CA LEU A 679 -35.86 12.99 -16.97
C LEU A 679 -36.38 13.73 -18.23
N SER A 680 -37.65 14.22 -18.22
CA SER A 680 -38.22 14.99 -19.31
C SER A 680 -37.49 16.31 -19.56
N ALA A 681 -37.11 17.03 -18.50
CA ALA A 681 -36.35 18.28 -18.58
C ALA A 681 -34.92 18.01 -19.11
N PHE A 682 -34.26 16.96 -18.61
CA PHE A 682 -32.96 16.53 -19.10
C PHE A 682 -32.98 16.17 -20.58
N THR A 683 -34.00 15.46 -21.03
CA THR A 683 -34.11 15.08 -22.45
C THR A 683 -34.31 16.33 -23.33
N LYS A 684 -35.21 17.25 -22.93
CA LYS A 684 -35.38 18.55 -23.63
C LYS A 684 -34.07 19.36 -23.69
N ARG A 685 -33.37 19.48 -22.59
CA ARG A 685 -32.07 20.19 -22.55
C ARG A 685 -31.07 19.55 -23.50
N ARG A 686 -30.96 18.22 -23.53
CA ARG A 686 -30.05 17.52 -24.45
C ARG A 686 -30.44 17.66 -25.91
N GLU A 687 -31.73 17.74 -26.22
CA GLU A 687 -32.21 18.02 -27.58
C GLU A 687 -31.85 19.44 -27.99
N THR A 688 -32.02 20.42 -27.10
CA THR A 688 -31.62 21.81 -27.34
C THR A 688 -30.08 21.94 -27.51
N GLU A 689 -29.29 21.28 -26.68
CA GLU A 689 -27.83 21.23 -26.81
C GLU A 689 -27.38 20.53 -28.11
N LYS A 690 -28.10 19.50 -28.56
CA LYS A 690 -27.84 18.86 -29.84
C LYS A 690 -28.23 19.73 -31.06
N SER A 691 -29.27 20.53 -30.92
CA SER A 691 -29.69 21.46 -32.00
C SER A 691 -28.82 22.72 -32.07
N SER A 692 -28.22 23.15 -30.93
CA SER A 692 -27.30 24.30 -30.89
C SER A 692 -25.85 23.95 -31.28
N GLY A 693 -25.47 22.67 -31.20
CA GLY A 693 -24.15 22.18 -31.64
C GLY A 693 -24.10 21.91 -33.15
N ASN A 694 -23.80 22.93 -33.92
CA ASN A 694 -23.76 22.87 -35.39
C ASN A 694 -22.62 21.95 -35.86
N LYS A 695 -22.92 20.70 -36.23
CA LYS A 695 -21.95 19.77 -36.84
C LYS A 695 -21.15 20.40 -38.03
N ARG A 696 -21.75 21.42 -38.68
CA ARG A 696 -21.09 22.18 -39.76
C ARG A 696 -19.98 23.11 -39.25
N GLU A 697 -20.09 23.70 -38.05
CA GLU A 697 -19.02 24.54 -37.46
C GLU A 697 -17.84 23.70 -36.98
N VAL A 698 -18.09 22.57 -36.34
CA VAL A 698 -17.03 21.63 -35.93
C VAL A 698 -16.29 21.06 -37.17
N GLN A 699 -17.03 20.73 -38.24
CA GLN A 699 -16.42 20.31 -39.48
C GLN A 699 -15.64 21.45 -40.21
N ARG A 700 -16.13 22.69 -40.16
CA ARG A 700 -15.40 23.86 -40.69
C ARG A 700 -14.14 24.13 -39.86
N PHE A 701 -14.20 24.05 -38.54
CA PHE A 701 -13.04 24.22 -37.69
C PHE A 701 -11.99 23.12 -37.91
N MET A 702 -12.41 21.87 -38.03
CA MET A 702 -11.51 20.76 -38.37
C MET A 702 -10.95 20.87 -39.82
N GLN A 703 -11.69 21.44 -40.76
CA GLN A 703 -11.18 21.70 -42.12
C GLN A 703 -10.24 22.91 -42.17
N GLN A 704 -10.43 23.91 -41.30
CA GLN A 704 -9.48 25.02 -41.15
C GLN A 704 -8.16 24.61 -40.52
N GLN A 705 -8.21 23.79 -39.46
CA GLN A 705 -6.98 23.21 -38.86
C GLN A 705 -6.20 22.33 -39.84
N LYS A 706 -6.88 21.57 -40.72
CA LYS A 706 -6.20 20.81 -41.78
C LYS A 706 -5.60 21.67 -42.90
N LYS A 707 -5.98 22.95 -43.03
CA LYS A 707 -5.40 23.90 -43.98
C LYS A 707 -4.22 24.70 -43.44
N GLU A 708 -4.03 24.71 -42.14
CA GLU A 708 -2.96 25.48 -41.43
C GLU A 708 -1.73 24.64 -41.04
N GLU A 709 -1.74 23.31 -41.30
CA GLU A 709 -0.52 22.52 -41.15
C GLU A 709 0.39 22.72 -42.35
N PRO A 710 1.61 23.26 -42.21
CA PRO A 710 2.55 23.39 -43.32
C PRO A 710 3.00 21.99 -43.75
N MET A 711 2.82 21.68 -45.04
CA MET A 711 3.28 20.46 -45.69
C MET A 711 4.81 20.36 -45.61
N LEU A 712 5.32 19.64 -44.66
CA LEU A 712 6.71 19.19 -44.62
C LEU A 712 6.83 17.86 -45.38
N ASN A 713 7.57 17.91 -46.48
CA ASN A 713 8.02 16.79 -47.34
C ASN A 713 7.12 16.36 -48.52
N THR A 714 7.16 17.14 -49.56
CA THR A 714 6.60 16.80 -50.88
C THR A 714 7.25 15.57 -51.54
N ALA A 715 8.50 15.21 -51.22
CA ALA A 715 9.22 14.08 -51.80
C ALA A 715 8.68 12.69 -51.33
N LEU A 716 8.12 12.60 -50.14
CA LEU A 716 7.55 11.35 -49.62
C LEU A 716 6.12 11.11 -50.13
N ALA A 717 5.38 12.18 -50.39
CA ALA A 717 4.03 12.12 -50.97
C ALA A 717 4.06 11.70 -52.43
N ASP A 718 5.04 12.15 -53.22
CA ASP A 718 5.23 11.76 -54.61
C ASP A 718 5.72 10.30 -54.77
N ALA A 719 6.50 9.81 -53.84
CA ALA A 719 6.93 8.40 -53.79
C ALA A 719 5.76 7.44 -53.48
N LEU A 720 4.85 7.82 -52.55
CA LEU A 720 3.65 7.05 -52.24
C LEU A 720 2.55 7.09 -53.30
N ALA A 721 2.46 8.17 -54.07
CA ALA A 721 1.54 8.29 -55.19
C ALA A 721 1.94 7.39 -56.39
N LYS A 722 3.22 7.14 -56.59
CA LYS A 722 3.75 6.24 -57.63
C LYS A 722 3.54 4.74 -57.31
N LEU A 723 3.27 4.39 -56.07
CA LEU A 723 2.99 3.00 -55.64
C LEU A 723 1.52 2.56 -55.71
N LYS A 724 0.61 3.49 -56.06
CA LYS A 724 -0.83 3.21 -56.23
C LYS A 724 -1.29 3.37 -57.69
N LYS A 725 -0.74 2.58 -58.62
CA LYS A 725 -1.42 2.27 -59.88
C LYS A 725 -1.69 0.77 -59.97
N PRO A 726 -2.95 0.34 -60.04
CA PRO A 726 -3.27 -1.05 -60.27
C PRO A 726 -3.06 -1.32 -61.78
N GLY A 727 -2.19 -2.28 -62.06
CA GLY A 727 -2.09 -2.88 -63.40
C GLY A 727 -3.34 -3.71 -63.63
N GLY A 728 -4.11 -3.34 -64.62
CA GLY A 728 -5.17 -4.14 -65.16
C GLY A 728 -4.64 -5.27 -66.05
N LYS A 729 -5.09 -6.42 -65.87
CA LYS A 729 -5.77 -7.39 -66.72
C LYS A 729 -6.02 -8.65 -65.92
#